data_f4da41c7aecc7ca5a4aed1b01737fdaf
#
_entry.id   f4da41c7aecc7ca5a4aed1b01737fdaf
#
_cell.length_a   1.000
_cell.length_b   1.000
_cell.length_c   1.000
_cell.angle_alpha   90.00
_cell.angle_beta   90.00
_cell.angle_gamma   90.00
#
_symmetry.space_group_name_H-M   'P 1'
#
loop_
_entity.id
_entity.type
_entity.pdbx_description
1 polymer ?
#
loop_
_entity_poly.entity_id
_entity_poly.type
_entity_poly.pdbx_seq_one_letter_code
_entity_poly.pdbx_strand_id
1 'polypeptide(L)'
;MTSGELLSRRSFLIGVSAIGGGLALSLAVPFAPVRTAEEAPEVTAWLLIGSDNSVVIRVARAEMGQGAHTGLAMLVAEELECDWSKVSTEFVSPQENTRRERVWGDMSTGASRSIAASQLYLRQAGAAAREMLIAAAAARWRVPASECVAVMSVITHRPSGRKITFGAIAEAASQVPPPVDVKLKDPSEWTLAGTPQRRLDVPAKVTAQPIYAVDVRLPGMLYAAIVHCPVFGGAPKTINEGAIATMRGVRRVVRLPNAVAVIADSWWRAKRAVEVLPIEWDPRGNGRVSSASIAASVRAGLSEEKSQVGRVDGDVAAAMATAVKHVAADYEVPFLAHATMEPQTCTAHVTNGGVEVWVPTQEPMTALATAASAAGVPNEKVVVHGTFLGGGFGRRAAIQEFVRQAVLIAKEVDVPVKLLWSREQDIQHDYYRPFGMGRLVAGLGADGMPVAWKIRLAGPSFVHGLVPGFGMTFIDRTFISGLAEEMAYDVPNYLVDYVTQQSPVPLGVWRAINYTQNTFYKESFVDEMAHAAGVDPYLYRRRLLRYSEKNLAVLDAAAKRADWFGPLPDGVRRGIAVTEACGSICAQVVEASVERGEVRVHRVVSALDCGHVVNPLSVSMQTEGAVIFALTAALIGEITIKDGGVEQSNFDTYEMLRIADAPKVETVLAPSGDFWGGAGEPAVPPLAPALCNAIFAATGKRIRSLPIKNQNLTKAI
;
A
#
# COMPACT_ATOMS: atom_id res chain seq x y z
N MET A 1 -15.05 1.80 -12.87
CA MET A 1 -16.25 2.52 -12.38
C MET A 1 -15.78 3.84 -11.83
N THR A 2 -16.01 4.88 -12.60
CA THR A 2 -15.85 6.26 -12.22
C THR A 2 -16.98 6.62 -11.25
N SER A 3 -16.74 6.57 -9.97
CA SER A 3 -17.52 7.31 -8.99
C SER A 3 -16.53 7.98 -8.03
N GLY A 4 -15.98 9.11 -8.49
CA GLY A 4 -15.63 10.16 -7.57
C GLY A 4 -16.92 10.60 -6.90
N GLU A 5 -17.28 10.04 -5.76
CA GLU A 5 -18.19 10.70 -4.86
C GLU A 5 -17.52 11.99 -4.43
N LEU A 6 -17.84 13.05 -5.14
CA LEU A 6 -17.60 14.42 -4.72
C LEU A 6 -18.20 14.54 -3.32
N LEU A 7 -17.36 14.85 -2.35
CA LEU A 7 -17.80 15.29 -1.03
C LEU A 7 -18.93 16.31 -1.28
N SER A 8 -20.10 16.06 -0.73
CA SER A 8 -21.22 16.94 -0.97
C SER A 8 -20.85 18.34 -0.47
N ARG A 9 -21.34 19.39 -1.12
CA ARG A 9 -21.19 20.80 -0.69
C ARG A 9 -21.52 20.99 0.79
N ARG A 10 -22.42 20.14 1.32
CA ARG A 10 -22.84 20.12 2.72
C ARG A 10 -21.73 19.64 3.66
N SER A 11 -20.95 18.63 3.28
CA SER A 11 -19.82 18.10 4.08
C SER A 11 -18.65 19.07 4.16
N PHE A 12 -18.48 19.93 3.14
CA PHE A 12 -17.47 20.97 3.15
C PHE A 12 -17.89 22.16 4.06
N LEU A 13 -19.19 22.48 4.11
CA LEU A 13 -19.73 23.63 4.84
C LEU A 13 -19.93 23.38 6.35
N ILE A 14 -20.07 22.13 6.81
CA ILE A 14 -20.35 21.79 8.22
C ILE A 14 -19.11 21.97 9.12
N GLY A 15 -17.93 22.19 8.58
CA GLY A 15 -16.69 22.41 9.32
C GLY A 15 -16.59 23.72 10.14
N VAL A 16 -17.62 24.56 10.14
CA VAL A 16 -17.58 25.92 10.74
C VAL A 16 -18.60 26.12 11.87
N SER A 17 -19.03 25.09 12.56
CA SER A 17 -20.05 25.29 13.62
C SER A 17 -19.50 24.97 15.01
N ALA A 18 -19.36 26.04 15.78
CA ALA A 18 -19.48 26.21 17.22
C ALA A 18 -18.97 25.09 18.16
N ILE A 19 -17.91 25.37 18.89
CA ILE A 19 -17.59 24.71 20.14
C ILE A 19 -18.03 25.59 21.30
N GLY A 20 -19.18 25.27 21.85
CA GLY A 20 -19.55 25.61 23.21
C GLY A 20 -19.24 24.43 24.12
N GLY A 21 -18.41 24.68 25.12
CA GLY A 21 -18.15 23.96 26.35
C GLY A 21 -18.52 22.46 26.47
N GLY A 22 -17.52 21.59 26.43
CA GLY A 22 -17.61 20.22 26.89
C GLY A 22 -16.23 19.77 27.36
N LEU A 23 -16.10 19.44 28.67
CA LEU A 23 -14.89 18.85 29.23
C LEU A 23 -14.51 17.56 28.51
N ALA A 24 -13.44 17.60 27.72
CA ALA A 24 -12.74 16.41 27.26
C ALA A 24 -11.68 16.07 28.31
N LEU A 25 -11.91 15.04 29.12
CA LEU A 25 -10.87 14.35 29.87
C LEU A 25 -10.01 13.55 28.86
N SER A 26 -9.08 14.20 28.19
CA SER A 26 -8.01 13.55 27.50
C SER A 26 -6.93 13.19 28.50
N LEU A 27 -6.84 11.92 28.89
CA LEU A 27 -5.64 11.39 29.51
C LEU A 27 -4.50 11.55 28.49
N ALA A 28 -3.64 12.53 28.71
CA ALA A 28 -2.48 12.81 27.90
C ALA A 28 -1.53 11.63 27.96
N VAL A 29 -1.53 10.80 26.91
CA VAL A 29 -0.31 10.06 26.57
C VAL A 29 0.73 11.15 26.27
N PRO A 30 1.94 11.12 26.85
CA PRO A 30 2.96 12.10 26.50
C PRO A 30 3.45 11.81 25.07
N PHE A 31 2.68 12.27 24.10
CA PHE A 31 3.24 12.62 22.82
C PHE A 31 4.24 13.74 23.14
N ALA A 32 5.48 13.63 22.67
CA ALA A 32 6.39 14.76 22.69
C ALA A 32 5.61 15.97 22.18
N PRO A 33 5.71 17.14 22.79
CA PRO A 33 4.78 18.22 22.54
C PRO A 33 4.92 18.70 21.09
N VAL A 34 4.18 18.07 20.19
CA VAL A 34 3.53 18.81 19.13
C VAL A 34 2.64 19.76 19.94
N ARG A 35 2.97 21.05 19.95
CA ARG A 35 2.18 22.08 20.65
C ARG A 35 0.72 21.75 20.39
N THR A 36 0.01 21.46 21.45
CA THR A 36 -1.37 20.96 21.38
C THR A 36 -2.20 21.97 20.59
N ALA A 37 -2.93 21.47 19.61
CA ALA A 37 -3.88 22.22 18.78
C ALA A 37 -5.04 22.85 19.60
N GLU A 38 -5.03 22.76 20.92
CA GLU A 38 -6.10 23.23 21.81
C GLU A 38 -6.28 24.75 21.82
N GLU A 39 -5.31 25.52 21.32
CA GLU A 39 -5.39 26.99 21.32
C GLU A 39 -5.38 27.61 19.89
N ALA A 40 -5.19 26.83 18.84
CA ALA A 40 -5.14 27.36 17.49
C ALA A 40 -6.52 27.36 16.81
N PRO A 41 -6.99 28.50 16.22
CA PRO A 41 -8.27 28.56 15.53
C PRO A 41 -8.31 27.58 14.35
N GLU A 42 -9.39 26.80 14.25
CA GLU A 42 -9.71 25.98 13.08
C GLU A 42 -10.24 26.89 11.97
N VAL A 43 -9.43 27.10 10.93
CA VAL A 43 -9.83 27.92 9.77
C VAL A 43 -10.68 27.09 8.81
N THR A 44 -10.31 25.83 8.57
CA THR A 44 -11.15 24.83 7.90
C THR A 44 -11.04 23.49 8.64
N ALA A 45 -11.87 22.51 8.30
CA ALA A 45 -11.77 21.15 8.87
C ALA A 45 -10.39 20.50 8.67
N TRP A 46 -9.59 21.02 7.75
CA TRP A 46 -8.30 20.47 7.35
C TRP A 46 -7.08 21.17 7.93
N LEU A 47 -7.24 22.36 8.53
CA LEU A 47 -6.09 23.11 9.02
C LEU A 47 -6.42 24.04 10.20
N LEU A 48 -5.40 24.20 11.06
CA LEU A 48 -5.37 25.12 12.19
C LEU A 48 -4.21 26.09 11.98
N ILE A 49 -4.38 27.33 12.41
CA ILE A 49 -3.33 28.36 12.32
C ILE A 49 -3.12 28.97 13.70
N GLY A 50 -1.93 28.75 14.27
CA GLY A 50 -1.53 29.30 15.55
C GLY A 50 -1.19 30.80 15.49
N SER A 51 -1.29 31.50 16.62
CA SER A 51 -0.93 32.92 16.74
C SER A 51 0.56 33.22 16.39
N ASP A 52 1.41 32.20 16.44
CA ASP A 52 2.81 32.21 16.04
C ASP A 52 3.06 31.91 14.55
N ASN A 53 2.01 31.85 13.76
CA ASN A 53 1.96 31.42 12.35
C ASN A 53 2.30 29.94 12.14
N SER A 54 2.29 29.10 13.16
CA SER A 54 2.33 27.65 12.95
C SER A 54 1.08 27.20 12.20
N VAL A 55 1.24 26.28 11.25
CA VAL A 55 0.16 25.69 10.47
C VAL A 55 0.15 24.19 10.71
N VAL A 56 -0.94 23.68 11.31
CA VAL A 56 -1.16 22.26 11.51
C VAL A 56 -2.12 21.77 10.43
N ILE A 57 -1.67 20.86 9.58
CA ILE A 57 -2.47 20.28 8.51
C ILE A 57 -2.93 18.90 8.94
N ARG A 58 -4.26 18.71 8.92
CA ARG A 58 -4.89 17.44 9.25
C ARG A 58 -4.83 16.49 8.08
N VAL A 59 -4.35 15.28 8.34
CA VAL A 59 -4.16 14.24 7.31
C VAL A 59 -5.00 13.01 7.63
N ALA A 60 -5.85 12.64 6.68
CA ALA A 60 -6.75 11.48 6.79
C ALA A 60 -6.15 10.21 6.17
N ARG A 61 -4.83 10.16 5.99
CA ARG A 61 -4.11 9.00 5.44
C ARG A 61 -3.05 8.54 6.45
N ALA A 62 -2.88 7.24 6.60
CA ALA A 62 -1.85 6.67 7.47
C ALA A 62 -0.44 6.92 6.91
N GLU A 63 0.54 7.08 7.80
CA GLU A 63 1.95 7.19 7.46
C GLU A 63 2.68 5.89 7.85
N MET A 64 3.15 5.16 6.86
CA MET A 64 3.84 3.87 7.00
C MET A 64 5.23 3.87 6.33
N GLY A 65 5.79 5.07 6.12
CA GLY A 65 7.09 5.27 5.50
C GLY A 65 7.05 5.84 4.08
N GLN A 66 5.85 5.95 3.48
CA GLN A 66 5.69 6.41 2.08
C GLN A 66 5.80 7.92 1.91
N GLY A 67 5.76 8.74 2.98
CA GLY A 67 5.87 10.19 2.90
C GLY A 67 4.58 10.91 2.50
N ALA A 68 3.43 10.24 2.61
CA ALA A 68 2.14 10.83 2.26
C ALA A 68 1.82 12.09 3.07
N HIS A 69 2.14 12.13 4.36
CA HIS A 69 1.92 13.30 5.19
C HIS A 69 2.63 14.55 4.64
N THR A 70 3.87 14.41 4.19
CA THR A 70 4.61 15.53 3.59
C THR A 70 3.99 15.97 2.26
N GLY A 71 3.68 15.02 1.36
CA GLY A 71 3.12 15.35 0.05
C GLY A 71 1.73 15.99 0.14
N LEU A 72 0.87 15.48 1.05
CA LEU A 72 -0.47 16.04 1.26
C LEU A 72 -0.40 17.44 1.90
N ALA A 73 0.53 17.65 2.84
CA ALA A 73 0.77 18.96 3.43
C ALA A 73 1.30 19.98 2.40
N MET A 74 2.17 19.54 1.47
CA MET A 74 2.65 20.41 0.38
C MET A 74 1.50 20.93 -0.48
N LEU A 75 0.49 20.13 -0.79
CA LEU A 75 -0.66 20.57 -1.59
C LEU A 75 -1.51 21.64 -0.88
N VAL A 76 -1.71 21.48 0.43
CA VAL A 76 -2.42 22.50 1.23
C VAL A 76 -1.59 23.78 1.34
N ALA A 77 -0.29 23.64 1.66
CA ALA A 77 0.61 24.78 1.85
C ALA A 77 0.81 25.58 0.58
N GLU A 78 0.88 24.92 -0.58
CA GLU A 78 0.94 25.57 -1.91
C GLU A 78 -0.25 26.48 -2.15
N GLU A 79 -1.47 25.99 -1.92
CA GLU A 79 -2.69 26.76 -2.14
C GLU A 79 -2.92 27.83 -1.05
N LEU A 80 -2.49 27.56 0.17
CA LEU A 80 -2.61 28.46 1.31
C LEU A 80 -1.60 29.64 1.24
N GLU A 81 -0.49 29.50 0.53
CA GLU A 81 0.61 30.48 0.51
C GLU A 81 1.27 30.68 1.89
N CYS A 82 1.37 29.62 2.69
CA CYS A 82 1.99 29.68 4.01
C CYS A 82 3.51 29.45 3.98
N ASP A 83 4.18 29.83 5.07
CA ASP A 83 5.58 29.51 5.30
C ASP A 83 5.74 28.01 5.59
N TRP A 84 6.33 27.28 4.64
CA TRP A 84 6.55 25.85 4.75
C TRP A 84 7.34 25.43 5.99
N SER A 85 8.26 26.28 6.46
CA SER A 85 9.07 25.98 7.65
C SER A 85 8.25 25.89 8.95
N LYS A 86 7.01 26.39 8.93
CA LYS A 86 6.09 26.39 10.07
C LYS A 86 4.97 25.36 9.96
N VAL A 87 5.01 24.51 8.92
CA VAL A 87 4.02 23.48 8.69
C VAL A 87 4.33 22.21 9.47
N SER A 88 3.31 21.66 10.10
CA SER A 88 3.28 20.33 10.71
C SER A 88 2.03 19.58 10.32
N THR A 89 1.98 18.29 10.63
CA THR A 89 0.82 17.44 10.31
C THR A 89 0.31 16.71 11.55
N GLU A 90 -1.00 16.50 11.61
CA GLU A 90 -1.62 15.64 12.62
C GLU A 90 -2.52 14.59 11.97
N PHE A 91 -2.64 13.42 12.62
CA PHE A 91 -3.63 12.41 12.24
C PHE A 91 -5.02 12.85 12.69
N VAL A 92 -6.02 12.62 11.84
CA VAL A 92 -7.42 12.75 12.23
C VAL A 92 -7.95 11.42 12.76
N SER A 93 -8.87 11.48 13.71
CA SER A 93 -9.44 10.28 14.30
C SER A 93 -10.71 9.83 13.60
N PRO A 94 -10.96 8.50 13.46
CA PRO A 94 -12.17 8.00 12.79
C PRO A 94 -13.45 8.27 13.57
N GLN A 95 -13.43 8.31 14.90
CA GLN A 95 -14.58 8.69 15.72
C GLN A 95 -14.96 10.17 15.51
N GLU A 96 -13.97 11.06 15.41
CA GLU A 96 -14.19 12.46 15.09
C GLU A 96 -14.74 12.61 13.68
N ASN A 97 -14.18 11.86 12.71
CA ASN A 97 -14.68 11.82 11.35
C ASN A 97 -16.16 11.41 11.30
N THR A 98 -16.54 10.38 12.05
CA THR A 98 -17.94 9.94 12.15
C THR A 98 -18.82 11.02 12.75
N ARG A 99 -18.40 11.64 13.87
CA ARG A 99 -19.12 12.72 14.53
C ARG A 99 -19.32 13.94 13.66
N ARG A 100 -18.37 14.22 12.76
CA ARG A 100 -18.39 15.33 11.80
C ARG A 100 -18.94 14.93 10.42
N GLU A 101 -19.84 13.94 10.37
CA GLU A 101 -20.48 13.45 9.15
C GLU A 101 -19.47 13.04 8.04
N ARG A 102 -18.33 12.46 8.45
CA ARG A 102 -17.27 11.97 7.57
C ARG A 102 -16.60 13.06 6.73
N VAL A 103 -16.42 14.25 7.30
CA VAL A 103 -15.76 15.39 6.64
C VAL A 103 -14.36 15.04 6.04
N TRP A 104 -13.68 14.03 6.57
CA TRP A 104 -12.39 13.54 6.09
C TRP A 104 -12.48 12.27 5.22
N GLY A 105 -13.69 11.90 4.78
CA GLY A 105 -13.92 10.82 3.83
C GLY A 105 -13.71 9.42 4.39
N ASP A 106 -13.14 8.53 3.56
CA ASP A 106 -12.95 7.11 3.88
C ASP A 106 -11.73 6.82 4.78
N MET A 107 -10.79 7.73 4.87
CA MET A 107 -9.53 7.63 5.62
C MET A 107 -8.64 6.43 5.20
N SER A 108 -8.95 5.75 4.11
CA SER A 108 -8.26 4.56 3.63
C SER A 108 -6.90 4.89 3.01
N THR A 109 -5.89 4.06 3.29
CA THR A 109 -4.53 4.20 2.77
C THR A 109 -4.11 2.92 2.04
N GLY A 110 -4.22 2.94 0.71
CA GLY A 110 -3.89 1.79 -0.15
C GLY A 110 -4.00 2.14 -1.63
N ALA A 111 -3.65 1.19 -2.50
CA ALA A 111 -3.69 1.33 -3.96
C ALA A 111 -2.97 2.59 -4.48
N SER A 112 -1.96 3.06 -3.78
CA SER A 112 -1.16 4.27 -4.07
C SER A 112 -1.98 5.56 -4.24
N ARG A 113 -3.23 5.60 -3.78
CA ARG A 113 -4.18 6.68 -4.05
C ARG A 113 -4.11 7.87 -3.06
N SER A 114 -3.21 7.85 -2.06
CA SER A 114 -3.19 8.90 -1.02
C SER A 114 -3.14 10.31 -1.60
N ILE A 115 -2.25 10.58 -2.55
CA ILE A 115 -2.16 11.87 -3.25
C ILE A 115 -3.31 12.00 -4.26
N ALA A 116 -3.46 11.05 -5.18
CA ALA A 116 -4.42 11.11 -6.28
C ALA A 116 -5.87 11.32 -5.81
N ALA A 117 -6.31 10.58 -4.78
CA ALA A 117 -7.66 10.71 -4.24
C ALA A 117 -7.87 11.91 -3.31
N SER A 118 -6.78 12.51 -2.80
CA SER A 118 -6.88 13.58 -1.79
C SER A 118 -6.56 14.98 -2.33
N GLN A 119 -5.87 15.06 -3.47
CA GLN A 119 -5.33 16.31 -3.98
C GLN A 119 -6.39 17.41 -4.16
N LEU A 120 -7.54 17.07 -4.71
CA LEU A 120 -8.58 18.09 -5.05
C LEU A 120 -9.13 18.78 -3.79
N TYR A 121 -9.62 17.99 -2.83
CA TYR A 121 -10.23 18.57 -1.63
C TYR A 121 -9.20 19.23 -0.70
N LEU A 122 -7.95 18.76 -0.67
CA LEU A 122 -6.89 19.41 0.11
C LEU A 122 -6.43 20.72 -0.51
N ARG A 123 -6.30 20.78 -1.82
CA ARG A 123 -6.03 22.03 -2.54
C ARG A 123 -7.18 23.03 -2.32
N GLN A 124 -8.43 22.57 -2.43
CA GLN A 124 -9.60 23.39 -2.15
C GLN A 124 -9.59 23.92 -0.70
N ALA A 125 -9.22 23.08 0.27
CA ALA A 125 -9.13 23.49 1.67
C ALA A 125 -8.06 24.58 1.89
N GLY A 126 -6.89 24.44 1.27
CA GLY A 126 -5.81 25.46 1.31
C GLY A 126 -6.23 26.77 0.65
N ALA A 127 -6.82 26.71 -0.55
CA ALA A 127 -7.29 27.88 -1.27
C ALA A 127 -8.44 28.60 -0.53
N ALA A 128 -9.40 27.85 0.01
CA ALA A 128 -10.49 28.43 0.81
C ALA A 128 -9.96 29.14 2.05
N ALA A 129 -9.03 28.52 2.77
CA ALA A 129 -8.40 29.16 3.94
C ALA A 129 -7.66 30.44 3.56
N ARG A 130 -6.92 30.46 2.45
CA ARG A 130 -6.28 31.68 1.93
C ARG A 130 -7.29 32.79 1.68
N GLU A 131 -8.41 32.49 1.02
CA GLU A 131 -9.45 33.48 0.73
C GLU A 131 -10.13 33.97 2.00
N MET A 132 -10.42 33.11 2.98
CA MET A 132 -10.96 33.48 4.29
C MET A 132 -10.01 34.42 5.06
N LEU A 133 -8.70 34.13 5.06
CA LEU A 133 -7.70 34.97 5.68
C LEU A 133 -7.60 36.35 4.99
N ILE A 134 -7.62 36.38 3.67
CA ILE A 134 -7.63 37.63 2.88
C ILE A 134 -8.89 38.42 3.17
N ALA A 135 -10.07 37.79 3.20
CA ALA A 135 -11.33 38.47 3.47
C ALA A 135 -11.36 39.08 4.88
N ALA A 136 -10.88 38.36 5.90
CA ALA A 136 -10.76 38.87 7.27
C ALA A 136 -9.83 40.09 7.36
N ALA A 137 -8.66 40.05 6.68
CA ALA A 137 -7.72 41.15 6.64
C ALA A 137 -8.31 42.36 5.90
N ALA A 138 -8.95 42.15 4.76
CA ALA A 138 -9.61 43.21 3.98
C ALA A 138 -10.73 43.89 4.78
N ALA A 139 -11.57 43.12 5.47
CA ALA A 139 -12.60 43.64 6.37
C ALA A 139 -12.03 44.50 7.50
N ARG A 140 -10.95 44.00 8.14
CA ARG A 140 -10.24 44.74 9.20
C ARG A 140 -9.67 46.08 8.71
N TRP A 141 -9.19 46.12 7.46
CA TRP A 141 -8.64 47.33 6.86
C TRP A 141 -9.66 48.18 6.11
N ARG A 142 -10.87 47.68 5.92
CA ARG A 142 -11.95 48.31 5.13
C ARG A 142 -11.51 48.59 3.69
N VAL A 143 -10.96 47.60 3.03
CA VAL A 143 -10.47 47.63 1.65
C VAL A 143 -11.03 46.46 0.82
N PRO A 144 -11.03 46.55 -0.51
CA PRO A 144 -11.38 45.40 -1.34
C PRO A 144 -10.44 44.22 -1.13
N ALA A 145 -10.98 43.02 -1.03
CA ALA A 145 -10.16 41.79 -0.91
C ALA A 145 -9.23 41.58 -2.14
N SER A 146 -9.68 42.04 -3.33
CA SER A 146 -8.90 41.98 -4.57
C SER A 146 -7.57 42.78 -4.54
N GLU A 147 -7.45 43.73 -3.63
CA GLU A 147 -6.22 44.50 -3.42
C GLU A 147 -5.24 43.84 -2.43
N CYS A 148 -5.66 42.72 -1.82
CA CYS A 148 -4.88 41.98 -0.84
C CYS A 148 -4.26 40.74 -1.48
N VAL A 149 -3.04 40.39 -1.07
CA VAL A 149 -2.33 39.19 -1.50
C VAL A 149 -1.68 38.49 -0.32
N ALA A 150 -1.75 37.17 -0.30
CA ALA A 150 -1.09 36.32 0.68
C ALA A 150 0.21 35.77 0.09
N VAL A 151 1.31 35.84 0.84
CA VAL A 151 2.60 35.24 0.50
C VAL A 151 3.35 34.93 1.82
N MET A 152 3.88 33.72 1.95
CA MET A 152 4.69 33.29 3.10
C MET A 152 4.05 33.63 4.45
N SER A 153 2.79 33.24 4.65
CA SER A 153 1.98 33.48 5.85
C SER A 153 1.74 34.97 6.18
N VAL A 154 1.88 35.87 5.20
CA VAL A 154 1.66 37.30 5.37
C VAL A 154 0.69 37.83 4.32
N ILE A 155 -0.38 38.52 4.74
CA ILE A 155 -1.30 39.24 3.86
C ILE A 155 -0.82 40.66 3.72
N THR A 156 -0.71 41.15 2.49
CA THR A 156 -0.30 42.52 2.15
C THR A 156 -1.40 43.18 1.33
N HIS A 157 -1.83 44.39 1.76
CA HIS A 157 -2.67 45.27 0.94
C HIS A 157 -1.76 46.04 -0.01
N ARG A 158 -1.83 45.75 -1.32
CA ARG A 158 -0.88 46.27 -2.33
C ARG A 158 -0.83 47.81 -2.39
N PRO A 159 -1.96 48.55 -2.42
CA PRO A 159 -1.91 50.00 -2.54
C PRO A 159 -1.30 50.70 -1.34
N SER A 160 -1.54 50.25 -0.09
CA SER A 160 -1.04 50.93 1.11
C SER A 160 0.18 50.28 1.74
N GLY A 161 0.59 49.10 1.28
CA GLY A 161 1.73 48.37 1.88
C GLY A 161 1.45 47.82 3.29
N ARG A 162 0.21 47.92 3.83
CA ARG A 162 -0.15 47.35 5.14
C ARG A 162 0.01 45.84 5.12
N LYS A 163 0.52 45.28 6.22
CA LYS A 163 0.77 43.85 6.37
C LYS A 163 0.13 43.29 7.64
N ILE A 164 -0.32 42.05 7.60
CA ILE A 164 -0.75 41.27 8.76
C ILE A 164 -0.38 39.80 8.54
N THR A 165 0.04 39.12 9.62
CA THR A 165 0.38 37.72 9.55
C THR A 165 -0.87 36.83 9.65
N PHE A 166 -0.79 35.59 9.17
CA PHE A 166 -1.90 34.63 9.27
C PHE A 166 -2.33 34.42 10.73
N GLY A 167 -1.37 34.22 11.64
CA GLY A 167 -1.68 34.03 13.05
C GLY A 167 -2.38 35.20 13.72
N ALA A 168 -2.08 36.45 13.31
CA ALA A 168 -2.72 37.61 13.85
C ALA A 168 -4.16 37.84 13.36
N ILE A 169 -4.62 37.10 12.32
CA ILE A 169 -5.96 37.22 11.72
C ILE A 169 -6.72 35.89 11.73
N ALA A 170 -6.11 34.79 12.15
CA ALA A 170 -6.67 33.44 12.05
C ALA A 170 -8.02 33.30 12.76
N GLU A 171 -8.16 33.88 13.96
CA GLU A 171 -9.42 33.85 14.72
C GLU A 171 -10.53 34.56 13.97
N ALA A 172 -10.27 35.76 13.42
CA ALA A 172 -11.24 36.47 12.61
C ALA A 172 -11.55 35.73 11.31
N ALA A 173 -10.55 35.07 10.69
CA ALA A 173 -10.73 34.28 9.50
C ALA A 173 -11.61 33.05 9.75
N SER A 174 -11.51 32.40 10.91
CA SER A 174 -12.34 31.25 11.26
C SER A 174 -13.85 31.56 11.34
N GLN A 175 -14.20 32.83 11.47
CA GLN A 175 -15.60 33.30 11.47
C GLN A 175 -16.11 33.68 10.06
N VAL A 176 -15.23 33.71 9.05
CA VAL A 176 -15.60 33.99 7.67
C VAL A 176 -16.21 32.71 7.07
N PRO A 177 -17.42 32.78 6.47
CA PRO A 177 -17.98 31.63 5.78
C PRO A 177 -17.02 31.15 4.67
N PRO A 178 -16.73 29.84 4.58
CA PRO A 178 -15.88 29.33 3.51
C PRO A 178 -16.51 29.59 2.13
N PRO A 179 -15.70 30.00 1.15
CA PRO A 179 -16.18 30.27 -0.20
C PRO A 179 -16.71 28.99 -0.86
N VAL A 180 -17.77 29.14 -1.66
CA VAL A 180 -18.41 27.99 -2.35
C VAL A 180 -17.54 27.49 -3.50
N ASP A 181 -16.97 28.42 -4.27
CA ASP A 181 -16.08 28.12 -5.39
C ASP A 181 -14.73 28.79 -5.11
N VAL A 182 -13.66 28.00 -5.13
CA VAL A 182 -12.30 28.49 -4.94
C VAL A 182 -11.49 28.30 -6.21
N LYS A 183 -10.71 29.32 -6.55
CA LYS A 183 -9.76 29.20 -7.65
C LYS A 183 -8.48 28.52 -7.16
N LEU A 184 -8.21 27.34 -7.74
CA LEU A 184 -6.96 26.64 -7.51
C LEU A 184 -5.86 27.21 -8.41
N LYS A 185 -4.61 27.17 -7.95
CA LYS A 185 -3.45 27.48 -8.76
C LYS A 185 -3.33 26.49 -9.93
N ASP A 186 -2.92 26.96 -11.09
CA ASP A 186 -2.45 26.06 -12.14
C ASP A 186 -1.15 25.41 -11.69
N PRO A 187 -0.90 24.11 -12.03
CA PRO A 187 0.37 23.46 -11.70
C PRO A 187 1.61 24.18 -12.18
N SER A 188 1.53 24.98 -13.25
CA SER A 188 2.63 25.84 -13.72
C SER A 188 2.93 27.03 -12.79
N GLU A 189 2.00 27.37 -11.88
CA GLU A 189 2.16 28.43 -10.87
C GLU A 189 2.68 27.90 -9.53
N TRP A 190 2.91 26.58 -9.40
CA TRP A 190 3.40 26.00 -8.16
C TRP A 190 4.83 26.43 -7.85
N THR A 191 5.08 26.71 -6.58
CA THR A 191 6.38 27.13 -6.07
C THR A 191 6.95 26.18 -5.03
N LEU A 192 6.07 25.43 -4.36
CA LEU A 192 6.40 24.40 -3.35
C LEU A 192 6.13 23.00 -3.87
N ALA A 193 4.92 22.72 -4.34
CA ALA A 193 4.60 21.44 -4.99
C ALA A 193 5.45 21.29 -6.25
N GLY A 194 5.91 20.07 -6.54
CA GLY A 194 6.86 19.80 -7.63
C GLY A 194 8.33 19.99 -7.26
N THR A 195 8.62 20.58 -6.08
CA THR A 195 10.00 20.75 -5.62
C THR A 195 10.44 19.68 -4.62
N PRO A 196 11.76 19.37 -4.54
CA PRO A 196 12.27 18.34 -3.64
C PRO A 196 12.26 18.81 -2.18
N GLN A 197 11.24 18.45 -1.43
CA GLN A 197 11.12 18.77 0.00
C GLN A 197 11.50 17.58 0.88
N ARG A 198 12.26 17.83 1.94
CA ARG A 198 12.53 16.82 2.98
C ARG A 198 11.24 16.48 3.71
N ARG A 199 11.09 15.21 4.08
CA ARG A 199 9.92 14.73 4.82
C ARG A 199 9.81 15.43 6.19
N LEU A 200 8.60 15.86 6.54
CA LEU A 200 8.30 16.53 7.83
C LEU A 200 8.51 15.60 9.03
N ASP A 201 8.34 14.30 8.87
CA ASP A 201 8.41 13.30 9.93
C ASP A 201 9.83 12.76 10.22
N VAL A 202 10.82 12.99 9.34
CA VAL A 202 12.18 12.46 9.50
C VAL A 202 12.90 13.01 10.73
N PRO A 203 12.89 14.32 11.03
CA PRO A 203 13.58 14.84 12.22
C PRO A 203 13.10 14.18 13.51
N ALA A 204 11.79 14.00 13.66
CA ALA A 204 11.21 13.31 14.81
C ALA A 204 11.60 11.82 14.84
N LYS A 205 11.57 11.14 13.68
CA LYS A 205 11.88 9.70 13.59
C LYS A 205 13.32 9.38 13.96
N VAL A 206 14.30 10.17 13.54
CA VAL A 206 15.72 9.95 13.87
C VAL A 206 16.06 10.29 15.31
N THR A 207 15.16 10.96 16.04
CA THR A 207 15.28 11.26 17.46
C THR A 207 14.32 10.42 18.33
N ALA A 208 13.74 9.35 17.78
CA ALA A 208 12.85 8.43 18.45
C ALA A 208 11.62 9.09 19.11
N GLN A 209 11.10 10.17 18.52
CA GLN A 209 9.91 10.86 19.03
C GLN A 209 8.58 10.25 18.58
N PRO A 210 8.43 9.70 17.33
CA PRO A 210 7.16 9.10 16.92
C PRO A 210 6.85 7.85 17.72
N ILE A 211 5.56 7.69 18.04
CA ILE A 211 5.06 6.51 18.73
C ILE A 211 4.51 5.53 17.70
N TYR A 212 5.11 4.35 17.64
CA TYR A 212 4.56 3.17 16.99
C TYR A 212 3.67 2.42 17.97
N ALA A 213 2.82 1.51 17.49
CA ALA A 213 1.92 0.81 18.40
C ALA A 213 2.64 -0.10 19.40
N VAL A 214 3.82 -0.60 19.03
CA VAL A 214 4.69 -1.36 19.97
C VAL A 214 5.18 -0.49 21.13
N ASP A 215 5.27 0.84 20.95
CA ASP A 215 5.81 1.78 21.95
C ASP A 215 4.75 2.28 22.94
N VAL A 216 3.46 2.12 22.64
CA VAL A 216 2.35 2.58 23.50
C VAL A 216 2.53 2.10 24.93
N ARG A 217 2.45 3.01 25.89
CA ARG A 217 2.53 2.72 27.34
C ARG A 217 1.37 3.39 28.03
N LEU A 218 0.59 2.61 28.77
CA LEU A 218 -0.55 3.10 29.55
C LEU A 218 -0.39 2.70 31.02
N PRO A 219 -0.90 3.49 31.98
CA PRO A 219 -0.86 3.14 33.39
C PRO A 219 -1.55 1.80 33.67
N GLY A 220 -0.89 0.95 34.44
CA GLY A 220 -1.45 -0.36 34.86
C GLY A 220 -1.57 -1.41 33.71
N MET A 221 -1.06 -1.11 32.52
CA MET A 221 -1.20 -1.94 31.33
C MET A 221 -0.58 -3.32 31.52
N LEU A 222 -1.27 -4.36 31.03
CA LEU A 222 -0.78 -5.72 30.86
C LEU A 222 -0.39 -5.99 29.39
N TYR A 223 0.22 -7.15 29.18
CA TYR A 223 0.71 -7.58 27.87
C TYR A 223 0.18 -8.95 27.52
N ALA A 224 -0.17 -9.15 26.27
CA ALA A 224 -0.57 -10.45 25.75
C ALA A 224 0.35 -10.91 24.63
N ALA A 225 0.70 -12.20 24.68
CA ALA A 225 1.28 -12.95 23.58
C ALA A 225 0.27 -13.99 23.11
N ILE A 226 0.30 -14.33 21.82
CA ILE A 226 -0.66 -15.20 21.18
C ILE A 226 0.05 -16.33 20.43
N VAL A 227 -0.60 -17.50 20.37
CA VAL A 227 -0.25 -18.59 19.47
C VAL A 227 -1.50 -19.02 18.71
N HIS A 228 -1.41 -19.04 17.39
CA HIS A 228 -2.50 -19.50 16.54
C HIS A 228 -2.41 -21.01 16.30
N CYS A 229 -3.54 -21.61 15.90
CA CYS A 229 -3.51 -22.98 15.38
C CYS A 229 -2.56 -23.04 14.19
N PRO A 230 -1.56 -23.94 14.17
CA PRO A 230 -0.60 -24.00 13.07
C PRO A 230 -1.23 -24.40 11.74
N VAL A 231 -2.42 -25.03 11.78
CA VAL A 231 -3.19 -25.43 10.59
C VAL A 231 -4.24 -24.37 10.28
N PHE A 232 -4.29 -23.89 9.04
CA PHE A 232 -5.28 -22.91 8.60
C PHE A 232 -6.72 -23.40 8.81
N GLY A 233 -7.56 -22.52 9.38
CA GLY A 233 -8.95 -22.83 9.73
C GLY A 233 -9.13 -23.73 10.95
N GLY A 234 -8.05 -24.20 11.57
CA GLY A 234 -8.08 -25.00 12.80
C GLY A 234 -8.45 -24.20 14.05
N ALA A 235 -8.63 -24.90 15.17
CA ALA A 235 -9.04 -24.30 16.44
C ALA A 235 -8.39 -25.01 17.63
N PRO A 236 -8.28 -24.35 18.80
CA PRO A 236 -7.87 -25.02 20.03
C PRO A 236 -8.96 -26.04 20.44
N LYS A 237 -8.55 -27.30 20.69
CA LYS A 237 -9.43 -28.37 21.16
C LYS A 237 -9.40 -28.43 22.70
N THR A 238 -8.23 -28.65 23.27
CA THR A 238 -8.00 -28.64 24.73
C THR A 238 -6.83 -27.73 25.08
N ILE A 239 -6.88 -27.10 26.26
CA ILE A 239 -5.85 -26.22 26.77
C ILE A 239 -5.59 -26.64 28.24
N ASN A 240 -4.34 -26.99 28.56
CA ASN A 240 -3.95 -27.31 29.94
C ASN A 240 -3.39 -26.05 30.65
N GLU A 241 -4.28 -25.19 31.13
CA GLU A 241 -3.92 -23.94 31.78
C GLU A 241 -3.13 -24.17 33.09
N GLY A 242 -3.35 -25.32 33.75
CA GLY A 242 -2.63 -25.69 34.98
C GLY A 242 -1.12 -25.74 34.81
N ALA A 243 -0.64 -26.06 33.64
CA ALA A 243 0.80 -26.14 33.33
C ALA A 243 1.55 -24.80 33.51
N ILE A 244 0.87 -23.68 33.41
CA ILE A 244 1.45 -22.33 33.52
C ILE A 244 0.91 -21.51 34.68
N ALA A 245 -0.01 -22.06 35.48
CA ALA A 245 -0.73 -21.34 36.56
C ALA A 245 0.23 -20.75 37.60
N THR A 246 1.39 -21.37 37.85
CA THR A 246 2.39 -20.90 38.82
C THR A 246 3.51 -20.03 38.18
N MET A 247 3.46 -19.79 36.91
CA MET A 247 4.48 -18.96 36.23
C MET A 247 4.35 -17.49 36.68
N ARG A 248 5.49 -16.92 37.08
CA ARG A 248 5.54 -15.55 37.62
C ARG A 248 5.00 -14.54 36.59
N GLY A 249 4.04 -13.73 37.04
CA GLY A 249 3.49 -12.62 36.26
C GLY A 249 2.36 -13.01 35.32
N VAL A 250 2.10 -14.29 35.08
CA VAL A 250 0.93 -14.76 34.31
C VAL A 250 -0.35 -14.39 35.07
N ARG A 251 -1.33 -13.88 34.33
CA ARG A 251 -2.61 -13.43 34.86
C ARG A 251 -3.78 -14.24 34.34
N ARG A 252 -3.82 -14.54 33.06
CA ARG A 252 -4.96 -15.21 32.44
C ARG A 252 -4.56 -15.91 31.13
N VAL A 253 -5.23 -17.01 30.84
CA VAL A 253 -5.24 -17.66 29.51
C VAL A 253 -6.57 -17.29 28.84
N VAL A 254 -6.51 -16.89 27.58
CA VAL A 254 -7.66 -16.48 26.78
C VAL A 254 -7.78 -17.38 25.55
N ARG A 255 -8.90 -18.07 25.47
CA ARG A 255 -9.24 -18.89 24.29
C ARG A 255 -9.90 -18.01 23.22
N LEU A 256 -9.36 -18.05 22.02
CA LEU A 256 -9.90 -17.40 20.83
C LEU A 256 -10.38 -18.46 19.82
N PRO A 257 -11.15 -18.09 18.78
CA PRO A 257 -11.69 -19.06 17.82
C PRO A 257 -10.63 -19.94 17.12
N ASN A 258 -9.46 -19.38 16.84
CA ASN A 258 -8.36 -20.04 16.12
C ASN A 258 -7.00 -19.89 16.82
N ALA A 259 -6.99 -19.39 18.06
CA ALA A 259 -5.76 -19.06 18.77
C ALA A 259 -5.93 -19.17 20.30
N VAL A 260 -4.82 -19.13 21.01
CA VAL A 260 -4.78 -18.99 22.47
C VAL A 260 -3.83 -17.85 22.81
N ALA A 261 -4.24 -16.96 23.72
CA ALA A 261 -3.40 -15.90 24.24
C ALA A 261 -3.14 -16.07 25.74
N VAL A 262 -1.99 -15.59 26.19
CA VAL A 262 -1.66 -15.48 27.60
C VAL A 262 -1.44 -14.02 27.96
N ILE A 263 -2.10 -13.54 29.00
CA ILE A 263 -1.92 -12.21 29.57
C ILE A 263 -0.94 -12.29 30.74
N ALA A 264 0.05 -11.39 30.75
CA ALA A 264 1.02 -11.27 31.84
C ALA A 264 1.42 -9.81 32.12
N ASP A 265 2.23 -9.58 33.15
CA ASP A 265 2.76 -8.26 33.53
C ASP A 265 3.89 -7.76 32.59
N SER A 266 4.37 -8.61 31.69
CA SER A 266 5.27 -8.25 30.60
C SER A 266 5.07 -9.17 29.40
N TRP A 267 5.34 -8.65 28.20
CA TRP A 267 5.22 -9.44 26.96
C TRP A 267 6.14 -10.67 26.96
N TRP A 268 7.36 -10.53 27.49
CA TRP A 268 8.30 -11.66 27.59
C TRP A 268 7.72 -12.82 28.44
N ARG A 269 7.10 -12.49 29.57
CA ARG A 269 6.46 -13.52 30.43
C ARG A 269 5.24 -14.14 29.75
N ALA A 270 4.42 -13.33 29.06
CA ALA A 270 3.29 -13.83 28.29
C ALA A 270 3.77 -14.78 27.18
N LYS A 271 4.82 -14.37 26.42
CA LYS A 271 5.43 -15.19 25.35
C LYS A 271 5.97 -16.51 25.88
N ARG A 272 6.79 -16.47 26.94
CA ARG A 272 7.33 -17.69 27.56
C ARG A 272 6.25 -18.64 28.07
N ALA A 273 5.16 -18.09 28.61
CA ALA A 273 4.06 -18.90 29.12
C ALA A 273 3.28 -19.56 27.97
N VAL A 274 2.95 -18.80 26.89
CA VAL A 274 2.20 -19.37 25.78
C VAL A 274 3.00 -20.40 24.99
N GLU A 275 4.34 -20.28 24.93
CA GLU A 275 5.24 -21.25 24.26
C GLU A 275 5.27 -22.62 24.95
N VAL A 276 5.09 -22.65 26.26
CA VAL A 276 5.11 -23.91 27.05
C VAL A 276 3.72 -24.40 27.43
N LEU A 277 2.68 -23.65 27.08
CA LEU A 277 1.29 -24.01 27.33
C LEU A 277 0.89 -25.22 26.47
N PRO A 278 0.52 -26.37 27.06
CA PRO A 278 0.08 -27.53 26.27
C PRO A 278 -1.30 -27.26 25.65
N ILE A 279 -1.35 -27.24 24.33
CA ILE A 279 -2.57 -27.04 23.54
C ILE A 279 -2.71 -28.20 22.56
N GLU A 280 -3.84 -28.86 22.59
CA GLU A 280 -4.27 -29.79 21.54
C GLU A 280 -5.07 -29.01 20.51
N TRP A 281 -4.70 -29.12 19.23
CA TRP A 281 -5.34 -28.42 18.14
C TRP A 281 -6.24 -29.36 17.33
N ASP A 282 -7.37 -28.84 16.84
CA ASP A 282 -8.23 -29.49 15.84
C ASP A 282 -7.94 -28.87 14.47
N PRO A 283 -7.36 -29.61 13.50
CA PRO A 283 -7.01 -29.09 12.17
C PRO A 283 -8.23 -28.92 11.24
N ARG A 284 -9.43 -29.31 11.63
CA ARG A 284 -10.69 -29.15 10.88
C ARG A 284 -10.59 -29.56 9.40
N GLY A 285 -9.88 -30.64 9.11
CA GLY A 285 -9.76 -31.20 7.76
C GLY A 285 -8.63 -30.65 6.90
N ASN A 286 -7.98 -29.56 7.29
CA ASN A 286 -6.91 -28.93 6.49
C ASN A 286 -5.50 -29.48 6.77
N GLY A 287 -5.31 -30.43 7.68
CA GLY A 287 -4.01 -30.96 8.09
C GLY A 287 -3.24 -31.74 7.01
N ARG A 288 -3.79 -31.89 5.80
CA ARG A 288 -3.10 -32.52 4.66
C ARG A 288 -2.83 -31.56 3.49
N VAL A 289 -3.20 -30.30 3.65
CA VAL A 289 -2.96 -29.27 2.62
C VAL A 289 -1.47 -29.00 2.50
N SER A 290 -0.97 -28.93 1.27
CA SER A 290 0.43 -28.65 0.97
C SER A 290 0.57 -27.74 -0.25
N SER A 291 1.73 -27.06 -0.39
CA SER A 291 2.03 -26.29 -1.60
C SER A 291 1.86 -27.12 -2.87
N ALA A 292 2.27 -28.40 -2.85
CA ALA A 292 2.12 -29.29 -3.98
C ALA A 292 0.64 -29.57 -4.33
N SER A 293 -0.22 -29.79 -3.32
CA SER A 293 -1.67 -30.01 -3.54
C SER A 293 -2.36 -28.75 -4.07
N ILE A 294 -1.99 -27.57 -3.58
CA ILE A 294 -2.50 -26.28 -4.06
C ILE A 294 -2.05 -26.04 -5.51
N ALA A 295 -0.76 -26.22 -5.81
CA ALA A 295 -0.23 -26.06 -7.16
C ALA A 295 -0.89 -27.03 -8.17
N ALA A 296 -1.14 -28.27 -7.77
CA ALA A 296 -1.85 -29.24 -8.61
C ALA A 296 -3.28 -28.79 -8.93
N SER A 297 -4.03 -28.30 -7.92
CA SER A 297 -5.38 -27.75 -8.12
C SER A 297 -5.39 -26.55 -9.05
N VAL A 298 -4.49 -25.58 -8.83
CA VAL A 298 -4.40 -24.37 -9.66
C VAL A 298 -4.01 -24.73 -11.10
N ARG A 299 -3.07 -25.66 -11.28
CA ARG A 299 -2.65 -26.14 -12.61
C ARG A 299 -3.79 -26.84 -13.35
N ALA A 300 -4.62 -27.61 -12.67
CA ALA A 300 -5.82 -28.19 -13.25
C ALA A 300 -6.78 -27.11 -13.77
N GLY A 301 -6.92 -26.00 -13.04
CA GLY A 301 -7.72 -24.84 -13.44
C GLY A 301 -7.31 -24.24 -14.79
N LEU A 302 -6.03 -24.30 -15.17
CA LEU A 302 -5.58 -23.84 -16.49
C LEU A 302 -6.18 -24.63 -17.66
N SER A 303 -6.73 -25.82 -17.41
CA SER A 303 -7.31 -26.70 -18.40
C SER A 303 -8.84 -26.90 -18.25
N GLU A 304 -9.47 -26.21 -17.29
CA GLU A 304 -10.92 -26.28 -17.10
C GLU A 304 -11.66 -25.63 -18.28
N GLU A 305 -12.78 -26.23 -18.68
CA GLU A 305 -13.63 -25.71 -19.76
C GLU A 305 -14.33 -24.40 -19.34
N LYS A 306 -14.78 -24.33 -18.09
CA LYS A 306 -15.50 -23.16 -17.56
C LYS A 306 -14.52 -22.16 -16.97
N SER A 307 -14.56 -20.96 -17.50
CA SER A 307 -13.80 -19.82 -17.01
C SER A 307 -14.66 -18.55 -16.99
N GLN A 308 -14.24 -17.57 -16.25
CA GLN A 308 -14.85 -16.24 -16.23
C GLN A 308 -14.08 -15.34 -17.20
N VAL A 309 -14.75 -14.83 -18.22
CA VAL A 309 -14.13 -13.93 -19.21
C VAL A 309 -13.97 -12.53 -18.61
N GLY A 310 -12.73 -12.05 -18.57
CA GLY A 310 -12.38 -10.71 -18.11
C GLY A 310 -12.39 -9.67 -19.22
N ARG A 311 -11.84 -10.05 -20.40
CA ARG A 311 -11.82 -9.21 -21.59
C ARG A 311 -11.77 -10.09 -22.84
N VAL A 312 -12.48 -9.70 -23.88
CA VAL A 312 -12.39 -10.30 -25.20
C VAL A 312 -12.47 -9.19 -26.26
N ASP A 313 -11.50 -9.16 -27.17
CA ASP A 313 -11.46 -8.30 -28.35
C ASP A 313 -11.28 -9.18 -29.57
N GLY A 314 -12.02 -8.92 -30.66
CA GLY A 314 -11.93 -9.65 -31.92
C GLY A 314 -12.31 -11.13 -31.85
N ASP A 315 -11.81 -11.92 -32.79
CA ASP A 315 -11.96 -13.40 -32.85
C ASP A 315 -10.59 -14.09 -32.67
N VAL A 316 -10.27 -14.39 -31.42
CA VAL A 316 -8.99 -15.01 -31.05
C VAL A 316 -8.83 -16.39 -31.70
N ALA A 317 -9.90 -17.18 -31.83
CA ALA A 317 -9.80 -18.53 -32.37
C ALA A 317 -9.49 -18.50 -33.88
N ALA A 318 -10.20 -17.68 -34.65
CA ALA A 318 -9.95 -17.51 -36.07
C ALA A 318 -8.55 -16.94 -36.34
N ALA A 319 -8.13 -15.91 -35.56
CA ALA A 319 -6.83 -15.30 -35.72
C ALA A 319 -5.68 -16.26 -35.33
N MET A 320 -5.84 -17.07 -34.29
CA MET A 320 -4.88 -18.14 -33.98
C MET A 320 -4.70 -19.15 -35.10
N ALA A 321 -5.80 -19.54 -35.75
CA ALA A 321 -5.74 -20.52 -36.85
C ALA A 321 -4.95 -20.02 -38.08
N THR A 322 -4.84 -18.70 -38.26
CA THR A 322 -4.12 -18.07 -39.38
C THR A 322 -2.71 -17.60 -39.02
N ALA A 323 -2.30 -17.77 -37.78
CA ALA A 323 -0.97 -17.34 -37.31
C ALA A 323 0.16 -18.14 -37.98
N VAL A 324 1.22 -17.46 -38.33
CA VAL A 324 2.42 -18.06 -38.96
C VAL A 324 3.27 -18.82 -37.97
N LYS A 325 3.27 -18.33 -36.70
CA LYS A 325 4.04 -18.94 -35.60
C LYS A 325 3.25 -18.85 -34.29
N HIS A 326 3.37 -19.89 -33.47
CA HIS A 326 2.77 -19.91 -32.14
C HIS A 326 3.84 -19.85 -31.07
N VAL A 327 3.56 -19.07 -30.01
CA VAL A 327 4.36 -19.00 -28.79
C VAL A 327 3.42 -19.37 -27.62
N ALA A 328 3.88 -20.22 -26.71
CA ALA A 328 3.10 -20.60 -25.54
C ALA A 328 4.01 -20.76 -24.33
N ALA A 329 3.53 -20.35 -23.17
CA ALA A 329 4.23 -20.49 -21.90
C ALA A 329 3.25 -20.54 -20.73
N ASP A 330 3.57 -21.36 -19.73
CA ASP A 330 2.93 -21.35 -18.42
C ASP A 330 3.86 -20.67 -17.41
N TYR A 331 3.30 -19.79 -16.59
CA TYR A 331 4.00 -19.07 -15.52
C TYR A 331 3.41 -19.38 -14.16
N GLU A 332 4.24 -19.30 -13.12
CA GLU A 332 3.86 -19.61 -11.75
C GLU A 332 4.50 -18.64 -10.76
N VAL A 333 3.75 -18.23 -9.73
CA VAL A 333 4.28 -17.43 -8.61
C VAL A 333 3.84 -18.00 -7.26
N PRO A 334 4.70 -17.99 -6.21
CA PRO A 334 4.38 -18.52 -4.89
C PRO A 334 3.48 -17.58 -4.08
N PHE A 335 3.01 -18.04 -2.91
CA PHE A 335 2.53 -17.17 -1.86
C PHE A 335 3.68 -16.30 -1.32
N LEU A 336 3.36 -15.06 -0.90
CA LEU A 336 4.32 -14.17 -0.23
C LEU A 336 3.73 -13.59 1.05
N ALA A 337 4.55 -13.48 2.09
CA ALA A 337 4.20 -12.74 3.30
C ALA A 337 4.52 -11.25 3.17
N HIS A 338 3.85 -10.42 3.96
CA HIS A 338 4.12 -8.97 4.05
C HIS A 338 5.39 -8.70 4.85
N ALA A 339 5.61 -9.45 5.92
CA ALA A 339 6.79 -9.38 6.78
C ALA A 339 7.15 -7.94 7.20
N THR A 340 6.15 -7.17 7.65
CA THR A 340 6.34 -5.79 8.13
C THR A 340 7.34 -5.77 9.29
N MET A 341 8.21 -4.74 9.37
CA MET A 341 9.21 -4.64 10.46
C MET A 341 8.56 -4.61 11.85
N GLU A 342 7.45 -3.90 12.00
CA GLU A 342 6.60 -3.97 13.18
C GLU A 342 5.63 -5.15 13.02
N PRO A 343 5.70 -6.21 13.87
CA PRO A 343 4.71 -7.30 13.86
C PRO A 343 3.32 -6.80 14.19
N GLN A 344 2.27 -7.61 13.95
CA GLN A 344 0.91 -7.20 14.27
C GLN A 344 0.78 -6.92 15.77
N THR A 345 0.20 -5.77 16.09
CA THR A 345 0.04 -5.30 17.47
C THR A 345 -1.17 -4.36 17.58
N CYS A 346 -1.81 -4.39 18.73
CA CYS A 346 -2.86 -3.44 19.11
C CYS A 346 -2.94 -3.39 20.63
N THR A 347 -3.03 -2.20 21.21
CA THR A 347 -3.38 -2.03 22.61
C THR A 347 -4.87 -1.75 22.70
N ALA A 348 -5.59 -2.47 23.54
CA ALA A 348 -7.02 -2.28 23.75
C ALA A 348 -7.34 -2.08 25.22
N HIS A 349 -8.30 -1.22 25.54
CA HIS A 349 -8.88 -1.03 26.85
C HIS A 349 -10.41 -1.07 26.71
N VAL A 350 -11.01 -2.07 27.33
CA VAL A 350 -12.46 -2.27 27.33
C VAL A 350 -13.01 -1.91 28.71
N THR A 351 -14.00 -1.03 28.74
CA THR A 351 -14.68 -0.58 29.96
C THR A 351 -16.19 -0.75 29.78
N ASN A 352 -16.96 -0.56 30.86
CA ASN A 352 -18.43 -0.56 30.80
C ASN A 352 -18.98 0.59 29.92
N GLY A 353 -18.15 1.61 29.64
CA GLY A 353 -18.52 2.78 28.82
C GLY A 353 -18.23 2.64 27.34
N GLY A 354 -17.32 1.73 26.94
CA GLY A 354 -16.87 1.60 25.55
C GLY A 354 -15.52 0.90 25.41
N VAL A 355 -14.89 1.11 24.27
CA VAL A 355 -13.56 0.54 23.98
C VAL A 355 -12.63 1.59 23.39
N GLU A 356 -11.40 1.61 23.85
CA GLU A 356 -10.31 2.40 23.25
C GLU A 356 -9.25 1.46 22.67
N VAL A 357 -8.76 1.78 21.47
CA VAL A 357 -7.70 1.03 20.83
C VAL A 357 -6.60 1.95 20.29
N TRP A 358 -5.33 1.55 20.47
CA TRP A 358 -4.15 2.17 19.86
C TRP A 358 -3.61 1.22 18.81
N VAL A 359 -3.66 1.63 17.56
CA VAL A 359 -3.50 0.68 16.45
C VAL A 359 -2.78 1.29 15.22
N PRO A 360 -1.81 0.54 14.63
CA PRO A 360 -1.16 0.92 13.39
C PRO A 360 -1.97 0.37 12.20
N THR A 361 -2.90 1.14 11.69
CA THR A 361 -3.84 0.69 10.65
C THR A 361 -3.83 1.56 9.40
N GLN A 362 -3.98 0.92 8.24
CA GLN A 362 -4.23 1.59 6.96
C GLN A 362 -5.70 1.94 6.76
N GLU A 363 -6.60 1.38 7.60
CA GLU A 363 -8.06 1.51 7.51
C GLU A 363 -8.67 1.87 8.87
N PRO A 364 -8.51 3.12 9.34
CA PRO A 364 -8.98 3.51 10.67
C PRO A 364 -10.48 3.31 10.89
N MET A 365 -11.31 3.53 9.86
CA MET A 365 -12.76 3.31 9.93
C MET A 365 -13.10 1.83 10.11
N THR A 366 -12.35 0.92 9.45
CA THR A 366 -12.51 -0.52 9.60
C THR A 366 -12.03 -0.98 10.98
N ALA A 367 -10.94 -0.40 11.50
CA ALA A 367 -10.47 -0.67 12.87
C ALA A 367 -11.51 -0.28 13.91
N LEU A 368 -12.17 0.88 13.74
CA LEU A 368 -13.27 1.33 14.60
C LEU A 368 -14.44 0.33 14.58
N ALA A 369 -14.91 -0.04 13.38
CA ALA A 369 -16.01 -1.00 13.26
C ALA A 369 -15.66 -2.39 13.80
N THR A 370 -14.40 -2.84 13.61
CA THR A 370 -13.91 -4.11 14.15
C THR A 370 -13.86 -4.09 15.67
N ALA A 371 -13.37 -3.00 16.27
CA ALA A 371 -13.33 -2.85 17.73
C ALA A 371 -14.74 -2.81 18.31
N ALA A 372 -15.67 -2.07 17.70
CA ALA A 372 -17.08 -2.01 18.08
C ALA A 372 -17.72 -3.41 18.10
N SER A 373 -17.59 -4.13 16.99
CA SER A 373 -18.12 -5.50 16.84
C SER A 373 -17.52 -6.48 17.86
N ALA A 374 -16.20 -6.42 18.10
CA ALA A 374 -15.53 -7.29 19.04
C ALA A 374 -15.91 -7.01 20.53
N ALA A 375 -16.07 -5.73 20.86
CA ALA A 375 -16.51 -5.31 22.18
C ALA A 375 -18.01 -5.56 22.40
N GLY A 376 -18.81 -5.58 21.34
CA GLY A 376 -20.29 -5.64 21.41
C GLY A 376 -20.92 -4.29 21.75
N VAL A 377 -20.33 -3.19 21.27
CA VAL A 377 -20.79 -1.82 21.52
C VAL A 377 -21.05 -1.10 20.19
N PRO A 378 -21.87 -0.03 20.18
CA PRO A 378 -22.03 0.79 19.00
C PRO A 378 -20.76 1.59 18.70
N ASN A 379 -20.59 2.03 17.42
CA ASN A 379 -19.41 2.75 16.95
C ASN A 379 -19.10 4.04 17.72
N GLU A 380 -20.11 4.71 18.21
CA GLU A 380 -20.00 5.97 18.98
C GLU A 380 -19.30 5.79 20.34
N LYS A 381 -19.21 4.53 20.81
CA LYS A 381 -18.51 4.16 22.05
C LYS A 381 -17.09 3.64 21.81
N VAL A 382 -16.58 3.83 20.62
CA VAL A 382 -15.24 3.41 20.25
C VAL A 382 -14.33 4.62 20.03
N VAL A 383 -13.14 4.56 20.63
CA VAL A 383 -12.07 5.53 20.39
C VAL A 383 -10.90 4.80 19.75
N VAL A 384 -10.47 5.28 18.59
CA VAL A 384 -9.31 4.76 17.86
C VAL A 384 -8.21 5.80 17.85
N HIS A 385 -7.08 5.46 18.44
CA HIS A 385 -5.85 6.23 18.40
C HIS A 385 -4.94 5.64 17.32
N GLY A 386 -4.86 6.31 16.16
CA GLY A 386 -3.95 5.94 15.09
C GLY A 386 -2.50 6.22 15.48
N THR A 387 -1.61 5.27 15.23
CA THR A 387 -0.16 5.42 15.43
C THR A 387 0.57 5.46 14.10
N PHE A 388 1.85 5.82 14.09
CA PHE A 388 2.71 5.51 12.95
C PHE A 388 2.78 3.99 12.74
N LEU A 389 2.92 3.56 11.48
CA LEU A 389 3.04 2.15 11.14
C LEU A 389 4.50 1.79 10.85
N GLY A 390 5.00 0.75 11.49
CA GLY A 390 6.29 0.14 11.17
C GLY A 390 6.25 -0.74 9.92
N GLY A 391 5.70 -0.17 8.83
CA GLY A 391 5.37 -0.85 7.58
C GLY A 391 3.90 -1.29 7.51
N GLY A 392 3.43 -1.50 6.30
CA GLY A 392 2.05 -1.97 6.06
C GLY A 392 1.98 -2.90 4.86
N PHE A 393 2.32 -2.40 3.68
CA PHE A 393 2.34 -3.12 2.40
C PHE A 393 1.02 -3.78 2.01
N GLY A 394 -0.09 -3.40 2.67
CA GLY A 394 -1.41 -4.01 2.53
C GLY A 394 -1.85 -4.86 3.73
N ARG A 395 -0.91 -5.33 4.58
CA ARG A 395 -1.20 -6.19 5.73
C ARG A 395 -2.18 -5.59 6.72
N ARG A 396 -2.12 -4.27 6.88
CA ARG A 396 -2.90 -3.51 7.84
C ARG A 396 -4.10 -2.79 7.19
N ALA A 397 -4.53 -3.29 6.00
CA ALA A 397 -5.66 -2.75 5.24
C ALA A 397 -7.01 -3.37 5.70
N ALA A 398 -7.75 -4.00 4.81
CA ALA A 398 -9.13 -4.43 5.06
C ALA A 398 -9.30 -5.44 6.21
N ILE A 399 -8.27 -6.23 6.51
CA ILE A 399 -8.35 -7.31 7.52
C ILE A 399 -7.72 -6.84 8.82
N GLN A 400 -8.53 -6.78 9.88
CA GLN A 400 -8.17 -6.19 11.17
C GLN A 400 -8.32 -7.24 12.31
N GLU A 401 -7.90 -8.50 12.06
CA GLU A 401 -8.02 -9.58 13.02
C GLU A 401 -7.22 -9.33 14.30
N PHE A 402 -6.07 -8.65 14.20
CA PHE A 402 -5.24 -8.29 15.36
C PHE A 402 -5.93 -7.26 16.26
N VAL A 403 -6.78 -6.36 15.71
CA VAL A 403 -7.64 -5.46 16.48
C VAL A 403 -8.73 -6.26 17.20
N ARG A 404 -9.42 -7.14 16.47
CA ARG A 404 -10.44 -8.01 17.03
C ARG A 404 -9.89 -8.86 18.19
N GLN A 405 -8.73 -9.47 18.00
CA GLN A 405 -8.05 -10.29 19.01
C GLN A 405 -7.67 -9.46 20.24
N ALA A 406 -7.09 -8.28 20.05
CA ALA A 406 -6.72 -7.40 21.16
C ALA A 406 -7.93 -7.00 22.01
N VAL A 407 -9.05 -6.66 21.38
CA VAL A 407 -10.29 -6.31 22.08
C VAL A 407 -10.87 -7.51 22.82
N LEU A 408 -10.95 -8.70 22.19
CA LEU A 408 -11.43 -9.92 22.82
C LEU A 408 -10.56 -10.32 24.03
N ILE A 409 -9.25 -10.15 23.94
CA ILE A 409 -8.32 -10.42 25.05
C ILE A 409 -8.50 -9.39 26.17
N ALA A 410 -8.64 -8.11 25.83
CA ALA A 410 -8.79 -7.04 26.81
C ALA A 410 -10.13 -7.14 27.60
N LYS A 411 -11.17 -7.76 27.04
CA LYS A 411 -12.45 -8.04 27.74
C LYS A 411 -12.29 -8.96 28.95
N GLU A 412 -11.20 -9.67 29.07
CA GLU A 412 -10.95 -10.64 30.15
C GLU A 412 -10.29 -10.00 31.38
N VAL A 413 -9.97 -8.70 31.34
CA VAL A 413 -9.36 -7.94 32.43
C VAL A 413 -9.84 -6.48 32.42
N ASP A 414 -9.75 -5.80 33.56
CA ASP A 414 -10.25 -4.42 33.73
C ASP A 414 -9.17 -3.34 33.50
N VAL A 415 -8.10 -3.69 32.79
CA VAL A 415 -6.97 -2.80 32.52
C VAL A 415 -6.58 -2.87 31.04
N PRO A 416 -5.88 -1.85 30.50
CA PRO A 416 -5.41 -1.92 29.13
C PRO A 416 -4.50 -3.13 28.87
N VAL A 417 -4.66 -3.77 27.71
CA VAL A 417 -3.82 -4.90 27.31
C VAL A 417 -3.19 -4.60 25.94
N LYS A 418 -1.86 -4.71 25.86
CA LYS A 418 -1.14 -4.72 24.59
C LYS A 418 -1.00 -6.14 24.08
N LEU A 419 -1.66 -6.45 22.99
CA LEU A 419 -1.37 -7.64 22.18
C LEU A 419 -0.19 -7.34 21.26
N LEU A 420 0.84 -8.17 21.30
CA LEU A 420 1.94 -8.14 20.35
C LEU A 420 2.21 -9.55 19.82
N TRP A 421 2.13 -9.74 18.53
CA TRP A 421 2.51 -10.99 17.88
C TRP A 421 4.04 -11.13 17.87
N SER A 422 4.56 -12.35 17.99
CA SER A 422 5.96 -12.59 17.67
C SER A 422 6.16 -12.58 16.14
N ARG A 423 7.41 -12.47 15.67
CA ARG A 423 7.71 -12.53 14.24
C ARG A 423 7.25 -13.85 13.62
N GLU A 424 7.39 -14.94 14.36
CA GLU A 424 6.97 -16.26 13.91
C GLU A 424 5.45 -16.29 13.67
N GLN A 425 4.67 -15.72 14.60
CA GLN A 425 3.22 -15.63 14.44
C GLN A 425 2.82 -14.71 13.29
N ASP A 426 3.55 -13.61 13.10
CA ASP A 426 3.29 -12.63 12.04
C ASP A 426 3.53 -13.22 10.63
N ILE A 427 4.59 -14.01 10.44
CA ILE A 427 4.89 -14.65 9.15
C ILE A 427 4.01 -15.89 8.92
N GLN A 428 3.80 -16.72 9.95
CA GLN A 428 3.04 -17.97 9.82
C GLN A 428 1.52 -17.79 9.73
N HIS A 429 1.00 -16.62 10.12
CA HIS A 429 -0.44 -16.33 10.15
C HIS A 429 -0.76 -15.01 9.43
N ASP A 430 -0.01 -14.71 8.37
CA ASP A 430 -0.25 -13.57 7.49
C ASP A 430 -1.49 -13.84 6.60
N TYR A 431 -1.94 -12.80 5.91
CA TYR A 431 -2.85 -12.85 4.77
C TYR A 431 -2.02 -12.67 3.50
N TYR A 432 -1.67 -13.77 2.88
CA TYR A 432 -0.61 -13.83 1.87
C TYR A 432 -1.02 -13.25 0.52
N ARG A 433 -0.02 -12.75 -0.24
CA ARG A 433 -0.20 -12.56 -1.68
C ARG A 433 -0.58 -13.91 -2.30
N PRO A 434 -1.65 -13.99 -3.12
CA PRO A 434 -2.08 -15.26 -3.69
C PRO A 434 -0.98 -15.99 -4.49
N PHE A 435 -0.93 -17.30 -4.34
CA PHE A 435 -0.35 -18.20 -5.33
C PHE A 435 -1.15 -18.09 -6.64
N GLY A 436 -0.47 -18.16 -7.79
CA GLY A 436 -1.17 -18.07 -9.07
C GLY A 436 -0.39 -18.66 -10.23
N MET A 437 -1.12 -19.08 -11.25
CA MET A 437 -0.57 -19.52 -12.53
C MET A 437 -1.24 -18.80 -13.69
N GLY A 438 -0.46 -18.59 -14.76
CA GLY A 438 -0.94 -18.01 -16.01
C GLY A 438 -0.46 -18.83 -17.19
N ARG A 439 -1.39 -19.22 -18.08
CA ARG A 439 -1.08 -19.80 -19.40
C ARG A 439 -1.28 -18.75 -20.46
N LEU A 440 -0.21 -18.45 -21.19
CA LEU A 440 -0.20 -17.44 -22.25
C LEU A 440 0.08 -18.12 -23.59
N VAL A 441 -0.74 -17.80 -24.58
CA VAL A 441 -0.59 -18.32 -25.96
C VAL A 441 -0.78 -17.17 -26.93
N ALA A 442 0.17 -16.97 -27.84
CA ALA A 442 0.08 -15.98 -28.88
C ALA A 442 0.29 -16.60 -30.26
N GLY A 443 -0.47 -16.12 -31.23
CA GLY A 443 -0.23 -16.33 -32.65
C GLY A 443 0.47 -15.11 -33.26
N LEU A 444 1.61 -15.29 -33.90
CA LEU A 444 2.36 -14.24 -34.56
C LEU A 444 2.09 -14.24 -36.07
N GLY A 445 1.95 -13.07 -36.66
CA GLY A 445 1.87 -12.84 -38.10
C GLY A 445 3.22 -12.96 -38.78
N ALA A 446 3.23 -12.76 -40.11
CA ALA A 446 4.44 -12.80 -40.92
C ALA A 446 5.47 -11.69 -40.56
N ASP A 447 5.00 -10.58 -39.99
CA ASP A 447 5.81 -9.47 -39.48
C ASP A 447 6.36 -9.71 -38.06
N GLY A 448 6.03 -10.86 -37.45
CA GLY A 448 6.40 -11.25 -36.09
C GLY A 448 5.55 -10.60 -35.00
N MET A 449 4.53 -9.77 -35.36
CA MET A 449 3.65 -9.14 -34.37
C MET A 449 2.48 -10.08 -33.98
N PRO A 450 1.93 -9.96 -32.76
CA PRO A 450 0.83 -10.82 -32.35
C PRO A 450 -0.47 -10.46 -33.08
N VAL A 451 -1.01 -11.43 -33.82
CA VAL A 451 -2.32 -11.31 -34.46
C VAL A 451 -3.43 -11.77 -33.50
N ALA A 452 -3.08 -12.61 -32.53
CA ALA A 452 -3.95 -13.05 -31.43
C ALA A 452 -3.14 -13.34 -30.17
N TRP A 453 -3.75 -13.07 -28.99
CA TRP A 453 -3.16 -13.39 -27.70
C TRP A 453 -4.25 -13.86 -26.73
N LYS A 454 -4.07 -15.05 -26.15
CA LYS A 454 -4.94 -15.60 -25.13
C LYS A 454 -4.18 -15.75 -23.83
N ILE A 455 -4.77 -15.28 -22.74
CA ILE A 455 -4.25 -15.39 -21.38
C ILE A 455 -5.31 -16.08 -20.54
N ARG A 456 -4.96 -17.22 -19.95
CA ARG A 456 -5.76 -17.88 -18.94
C ARG A 456 -5.06 -17.84 -17.60
N LEU A 457 -5.72 -17.30 -16.59
CA LEU A 457 -5.23 -17.26 -15.21
C LEU A 457 -5.97 -18.29 -14.36
N ALA A 458 -5.28 -18.86 -13.38
CA ALA A 458 -5.86 -19.72 -12.36
C ALA A 458 -5.24 -19.40 -10.99
N GLY A 459 -6.08 -19.39 -9.96
CA GLY A 459 -5.64 -19.16 -8.58
C GLY A 459 -6.79 -18.82 -7.64
N PRO A 460 -6.51 -18.71 -6.34
CA PRO A 460 -7.52 -18.33 -5.36
C PRO A 460 -7.74 -16.82 -5.31
N SER A 461 -9.01 -16.41 -5.19
CA SER A 461 -9.42 -15.00 -5.09
C SER A 461 -9.39 -14.53 -3.64
N PHE A 462 -8.74 -13.41 -3.35
CA PHE A 462 -8.80 -12.80 -2.03
C PHE A 462 -10.14 -12.10 -1.80
N VAL A 463 -10.78 -11.56 -2.82
CA VAL A 463 -12.10 -10.89 -2.71
C VAL A 463 -13.16 -11.86 -2.20
N HIS A 464 -13.17 -13.09 -2.69
CA HIS A 464 -14.09 -14.11 -2.19
C HIS A 464 -13.85 -14.49 -0.73
N GLY A 465 -12.60 -14.38 -0.27
CA GLY A 465 -12.23 -14.57 1.14
C GLY A 465 -12.68 -13.42 2.04
N LEU A 466 -12.68 -12.18 1.52
CA LEU A 466 -13.10 -10.99 2.27
C LEU A 466 -14.61 -10.87 2.43
N VAL A 467 -15.38 -11.37 1.49
CA VAL A 467 -16.85 -11.28 1.47
C VAL A 467 -17.46 -12.69 1.37
N PRO A 468 -17.48 -13.47 2.47
CA PRO A 468 -18.10 -14.78 2.52
C PRO A 468 -19.59 -14.67 2.16
N GLY A 469 -20.06 -15.47 1.21
CA GLY A 469 -21.43 -15.45 0.72
C GLY A 469 -21.66 -14.70 -0.59
N PHE A 470 -20.70 -13.89 -1.06
CA PHE A 470 -20.64 -13.55 -2.47
C PHE A 470 -20.26 -14.82 -3.23
N GLY A 471 -21.23 -15.42 -3.89
CA GLY A 471 -20.99 -16.61 -4.69
C GLY A 471 -19.87 -16.39 -5.71
N MET A 472 -19.14 -17.46 -6.08
CA MET A 472 -18.07 -17.44 -7.11
C MET A 472 -18.61 -17.14 -8.52
N THR A 473 -19.68 -16.37 -8.63
CA THR A 473 -20.40 -16.06 -9.87
C THR A 473 -19.89 -14.82 -10.59
N PHE A 474 -19.08 -13.98 -9.91
CA PHE A 474 -18.48 -12.79 -10.53
C PHE A 474 -16.96 -12.95 -10.63
N ILE A 475 -16.38 -12.34 -11.66
CA ILE A 475 -14.94 -12.33 -11.84
C ILE A 475 -14.27 -11.42 -10.81
N ASP A 476 -13.21 -11.92 -10.15
CA ASP A 476 -12.32 -11.08 -9.36
C ASP A 476 -11.47 -10.21 -10.31
N ARG A 477 -11.91 -8.97 -10.53
CA ARG A 477 -11.18 -8.02 -11.40
C ARG A 477 -9.78 -7.70 -10.89
N THR A 478 -9.54 -7.83 -9.58
CA THR A 478 -8.21 -7.61 -9.04
C THR A 478 -7.25 -8.71 -9.47
N PHE A 479 -7.75 -9.95 -9.69
CA PHE A 479 -6.91 -11.06 -10.14
C PHE A 479 -6.43 -10.90 -11.59
N ILE A 480 -7.17 -10.15 -12.41
CA ILE A 480 -6.85 -9.86 -13.82
C ILE A 480 -6.29 -8.44 -14.04
N SER A 481 -5.94 -7.72 -12.96
CA SER A 481 -5.37 -6.36 -13.03
C SER A 481 -4.13 -6.31 -13.92
N GLY A 482 -3.97 -5.27 -14.73
CA GLY A 482 -2.85 -5.08 -15.64
C GLY A 482 -2.90 -5.93 -16.91
N LEU A 483 -3.97 -6.75 -17.07
CA LEU A 483 -4.20 -7.58 -18.25
C LEU A 483 -5.52 -7.24 -18.94
N ALA A 484 -6.54 -6.83 -18.21
CA ALA A 484 -7.85 -6.53 -18.78
C ALA A 484 -8.01 -5.05 -19.11
N GLU A 485 -7.94 -4.15 -18.14
CA GLU A 485 -8.23 -2.72 -18.32
C GLU A 485 -6.97 -1.90 -18.67
N GLU A 486 -5.82 -2.27 -18.10
CA GLU A 486 -4.55 -1.55 -18.27
C GLU A 486 -3.62 -2.26 -19.28
N MET A 487 -4.18 -2.74 -20.38
CA MET A 487 -3.44 -3.37 -21.45
C MET A 487 -3.17 -2.36 -22.56
N ALA A 488 -1.98 -1.74 -22.52
CA ALA A 488 -1.58 -0.71 -23.47
C ALA A 488 -1.09 -1.25 -24.83
N TYR A 489 -0.79 -2.54 -24.92
CA TYR A 489 -0.29 -3.17 -26.14
C TYR A 489 -1.37 -3.34 -27.20
N ASP A 490 -1.02 -3.00 -28.43
CA ASP A 490 -1.88 -3.17 -29.60
C ASP A 490 -1.91 -4.65 -30.04
N VAL A 491 -2.99 -5.35 -29.65
CA VAL A 491 -3.24 -6.75 -30.04
C VAL A 491 -4.68 -6.85 -30.53
N PRO A 492 -4.91 -7.09 -31.82
CA PRO A 492 -6.23 -6.97 -32.43
C PRO A 492 -7.23 -8.05 -31.99
N ASN A 493 -6.75 -9.25 -31.58
CA ASN A 493 -7.58 -10.32 -31.07
C ASN A 493 -7.03 -10.78 -29.71
N TYR A 494 -7.72 -10.43 -28.63
CA TYR A 494 -7.22 -10.57 -27.28
C TYR A 494 -8.27 -11.20 -26.36
N LEU A 495 -7.85 -12.18 -25.56
CA LEU A 495 -8.71 -12.82 -24.56
C LEU A 495 -8.00 -12.98 -23.24
N VAL A 496 -8.60 -12.49 -22.17
CA VAL A 496 -8.22 -12.80 -20.79
C VAL A 496 -9.37 -13.51 -20.11
N ASP A 497 -9.13 -14.70 -19.59
CA ASP A 497 -10.07 -15.44 -18.75
C ASP A 497 -9.42 -15.91 -17.44
N TYR A 498 -10.25 -16.18 -16.44
CA TYR A 498 -9.84 -16.55 -15.10
C TYR A 498 -10.64 -17.73 -14.56
N VAL A 499 -9.95 -18.66 -13.91
CA VAL A 499 -10.53 -19.81 -13.20
C VAL A 499 -10.22 -19.68 -11.72
N THR A 500 -11.25 -19.40 -10.92
CA THR A 500 -11.12 -19.28 -9.47
C THR A 500 -10.93 -20.67 -8.84
N GLN A 501 -9.87 -20.82 -8.05
CA GLN A 501 -9.58 -22.03 -7.27
C GLN A 501 -9.79 -21.80 -5.78
N GLN A 502 -10.23 -22.81 -5.05
CA GLN A 502 -10.37 -22.75 -3.60
C GLN A 502 -9.02 -22.98 -2.91
N SER A 503 -8.75 -22.25 -1.83
CA SER A 503 -7.59 -22.46 -0.98
C SER A 503 -7.95 -22.15 0.48
N PRO A 504 -7.54 -22.96 1.45
CA PRO A 504 -7.71 -22.63 2.87
C PRO A 504 -6.71 -21.60 3.38
N VAL A 505 -5.71 -21.25 2.57
CA VAL A 505 -4.68 -20.25 2.92
C VAL A 505 -5.30 -18.87 2.94
N PRO A 506 -5.19 -18.09 4.05
CA PRO A 506 -5.68 -16.73 4.11
C PRO A 506 -4.99 -15.83 3.10
N LEU A 507 -5.76 -15.02 2.39
CA LEU A 507 -5.27 -14.16 1.31
C LEU A 507 -5.55 -12.69 1.61
N GLY A 508 -4.62 -11.84 1.19
CA GLY A 508 -4.73 -10.38 1.35
C GLY A 508 -4.10 -9.60 0.23
N VAL A 509 -4.23 -8.28 0.35
CA VAL A 509 -3.64 -7.34 -0.60
C VAL A 509 -2.16 -7.11 -0.25
N TRP A 510 -1.28 -7.56 -1.10
CA TRP A 510 0.15 -7.31 -1.02
C TRP A 510 0.53 -6.14 -1.96
N ARG A 511 1.56 -5.35 -1.64
CA ARG A 511 1.97 -4.14 -2.39
C ARG A 511 1.92 -4.37 -3.90
N ALA A 512 1.12 -3.58 -4.62
CA ALA A 512 0.78 -3.67 -6.03
C ALA A 512 -0.13 -4.87 -6.40
N ILE A 513 -0.76 -5.53 -5.43
CA ILE A 513 -1.79 -6.57 -5.64
C ILE A 513 -1.34 -7.58 -6.71
N ASN A 514 -2.28 -8.02 -7.57
CA ASN A 514 -2.00 -8.97 -8.62
C ASN A 514 -1.29 -8.37 -9.86
N TYR A 515 -1.10 -7.03 -9.92
CA TYR A 515 -0.22 -6.44 -10.94
C TYR A 515 1.19 -7.06 -10.91
N THR A 516 1.68 -7.46 -9.73
CA THR A 516 3.01 -8.06 -9.58
C THR A 516 3.17 -9.33 -10.39
N GLN A 517 2.24 -10.27 -10.23
CA GLN A 517 2.26 -11.55 -10.93
C GLN A 517 1.88 -11.41 -12.41
N ASN A 518 0.86 -10.58 -12.69
CA ASN A 518 0.34 -10.41 -14.05
C ASN A 518 1.35 -9.69 -14.95
N THR A 519 2.08 -8.70 -14.43
CA THR A 519 3.17 -8.05 -15.17
C THR A 519 4.33 -9.03 -15.38
N PHE A 520 4.66 -9.88 -14.39
CA PHE A 520 5.66 -10.92 -14.59
C PHE A 520 5.28 -11.85 -15.74
N TYR A 521 4.04 -12.33 -15.80
CA TYR A 521 3.57 -13.18 -16.90
C TYR A 521 3.60 -12.44 -18.24
N LYS A 522 2.97 -11.28 -18.29
CA LYS A 522 2.83 -10.46 -19.50
C LYS A 522 4.18 -10.09 -20.10
N GLU A 523 5.05 -9.47 -19.31
CA GLU A 523 6.28 -8.88 -19.78
C GLU A 523 7.39 -9.90 -20.08
N SER A 524 7.40 -11.02 -19.34
CA SER A 524 8.26 -12.16 -19.70
C SER A 524 7.80 -12.80 -21.01
N PHE A 525 6.49 -12.93 -21.23
CA PHE A 525 5.94 -13.49 -22.46
C PHE A 525 6.12 -12.56 -23.66
N VAL A 526 6.02 -11.24 -23.50
CA VAL A 526 6.34 -10.26 -24.54
C VAL A 526 7.80 -10.41 -25.00
N ASP A 527 8.71 -10.64 -24.06
CA ASP A 527 10.11 -10.91 -24.39
C ASP A 527 10.29 -12.25 -25.13
N GLU A 528 9.52 -13.28 -24.80
CA GLU A 528 9.51 -14.54 -25.55
C GLU A 528 8.99 -14.35 -26.97
N MET A 529 7.95 -13.54 -27.17
CA MET A 529 7.44 -13.18 -28.51
C MET A 529 8.47 -12.39 -29.31
N ALA A 530 9.12 -11.40 -28.69
CA ALA A 530 10.18 -10.60 -29.33
C ALA A 530 11.32 -11.49 -29.82
N HIS A 531 11.78 -12.40 -28.97
CA HIS A 531 12.81 -13.38 -29.33
C HIS A 531 12.34 -14.32 -30.46
N ALA A 532 11.11 -14.81 -30.38
CA ALA A 532 10.52 -15.65 -31.43
C ALA A 532 10.38 -14.95 -32.78
N ALA A 533 10.18 -13.62 -32.75
CA ALA A 533 10.13 -12.77 -33.92
C ALA A 533 11.55 -12.33 -34.43
N GLY A 534 12.61 -12.60 -33.65
CA GLY A 534 13.98 -12.12 -34.00
C GLY A 534 14.14 -10.60 -33.89
N VAL A 535 13.34 -9.95 -33.03
CA VAL A 535 13.33 -8.49 -32.85
C VAL A 535 13.85 -8.16 -31.44
N ASP A 536 14.64 -7.07 -31.36
CA ASP A 536 15.11 -6.54 -30.08
C ASP A 536 13.92 -6.29 -29.13
N PRO A 537 13.99 -6.71 -27.84
CA PRO A 537 12.88 -6.62 -26.89
C PRO A 537 12.34 -5.20 -26.65
N TYR A 538 13.21 -4.18 -26.64
CA TYR A 538 12.81 -2.79 -26.55
C TYR A 538 12.06 -2.33 -27.80
N LEU A 539 12.63 -2.61 -29.00
CA LEU A 539 12.00 -2.25 -30.27
C LEU A 539 10.67 -2.98 -30.49
N TYR A 540 10.56 -4.23 -30.01
CA TYR A 540 9.32 -4.99 -30.06
C TYR A 540 8.22 -4.32 -29.24
N ARG A 541 8.52 -3.92 -27.99
CA ARG A 541 7.59 -3.17 -27.14
C ARG A 541 7.18 -1.83 -27.75
N ARG A 542 8.11 -1.11 -28.37
CA ARG A 542 7.79 0.14 -29.08
C ARG A 542 6.76 -0.07 -30.19
N ARG A 543 6.85 -1.18 -30.94
CA ARG A 543 5.87 -1.51 -31.99
C ARG A 543 4.50 -1.82 -31.38
N LEU A 544 4.45 -2.54 -30.27
CA LEU A 544 3.21 -2.86 -29.56
C LEU A 544 2.57 -1.63 -28.90
N LEU A 545 3.35 -0.63 -28.51
CA LEU A 545 2.88 0.59 -27.84
C LEU A 545 2.61 1.76 -28.82
N ARG A 546 2.61 1.52 -30.12
CA ARG A 546 2.52 2.58 -31.15
C ARG A 546 1.33 3.55 -31.02
N TYR A 547 0.27 3.13 -30.33
CA TYR A 547 -0.92 3.95 -30.06
C TYR A 547 -1.00 4.43 -28.60
N SER A 548 0.00 4.19 -27.79
CA SER A 548 0.06 4.61 -26.39
C SER A 548 1.26 5.51 -26.12
N GLU A 549 1.11 6.79 -26.44
CA GLU A 549 2.20 7.79 -26.38
C GLU A 549 2.85 7.87 -25.00
N LYS A 550 2.07 7.82 -23.92
CA LYS A 550 2.58 7.91 -22.55
C LYS A 550 3.41 6.67 -22.17
N ASN A 551 2.90 5.48 -22.45
CA ASN A 551 3.65 4.24 -22.21
C ASN A 551 4.94 4.20 -23.03
N LEU A 552 4.88 4.66 -24.28
CA LEU A 552 6.04 4.75 -25.16
C LEU A 552 7.09 5.74 -24.62
N ALA A 553 6.66 6.91 -24.16
CA ALA A 553 7.55 7.93 -23.58
C ALA A 553 8.27 7.42 -22.34
N VAL A 554 7.57 6.71 -21.44
CA VAL A 554 8.15 6.13 -20.21
C VAL A 554 9.11 4.98 -20.54
N LEU A 555 8.76 4.11 -21.51
CA LEU A 555 9.63 3.04 -21.99
C LEU A 555 10.92 3.63 -22.59
N ASP A 556 10.80 4.64 -23.44
CA ASP A 556 11.93 5.32 -24.10
C ASP A 556 12.81 6.05 -23.07
N ALA A 557 12.23 6.66 -22.04
CA ALA A 557 12.97 7.30 -20.96
C ALA A 557 13.84 6.30 -20.18
N ALA A 558 13.29 5.12 -19.85
CA ALA A 558 14.03 4.05 -19.18
C ALA A 558 15.18 3.52 -20.07
N ALA A 559 14.88 3.22 -21.34
CA ALA A 559 15.86 2.70 -22.29
C ALA A 559 16.99 3.71 -22.57
N LYS A 560 16.65 5.00 -22.74
CA LYS A 560 17.63 6.09 -22.94
C LYS A 560 18.55 6.24 -21.72
N ARG A 561 17.98 6.27 -20.51
CA ARG A 561 18.78 6.41 -19.28
C ARG A 561 19.68 5.20 -19.01
N ALA A 562 19.23 4.01 -19.40
CA ALA A 562 20.01 2.78 -19.30
C ALA A 562 21.04 2.63 -20.42
N ASP A 563 21.02 3.52 -21.43
CA ASP A 563 21.82 3.38 -22.66
C ASP A 563 21.63 2.00 -23.29
N TRP A 564 20.37 1.66 -23.65
CA TRP A 564 19.94 0.30 -24.03
C TRP A 564 20.84 -0.40 -25.05
N PHE A 565 21.34 0.33 -26.04
CA PHE A 565 22.24 -0.20 -27.08
C PHE A 565 23.73 0.01 -26.77
N GLY A 566 24.05 0.69 -25.65
CA GLY A 566 25.43 0.96 -25.26
C GLY A 566 26.14 -0.27 -24.70
N PRO A 567 27.46 -0.19 -24.57
CA PRO A 567 28.28 -1.29 -24.09
C PRO A 567 27.98 -1.63 -22.62
N LEU A 568 28.21 -2.90 -22.26
CA LEU A 568 28.08 -3.40 -20.89
C LEU A 568 29.38 -4.10 -20.49
N PRO A 569 29.68 -4.16 -19.18
CA PRO A 569 30.75 -5.02 -18.67
C PRO A 569 30.52 -6.49 -19.08
N ASP A 570 31.62 -7.24 -19.17
CA ASP A 570 31.56 -8.64 -19.53
C ASP A 570 30.63 -9.43 -18.59
N GLY A 571 29.80 -10.29 -19.18
CA GLY A 571 28.85 -11.11 -18.44
C GLY A 571 27.56 -10.37 -18.03
N VAL A 572 27.53 -9.06 -18.02
CA VAL A 572 26.33 -8.28 -17.70
C VAL A 572 25.39 -8.20 -18.91
N ARG A 573 24.09 -8.32 -18.68
CA ARG A 573 23.05 -8.18 -19.72
C ARG A 573 21.90 -7.32 -19.20
N ARG A 574 21.13 -6.76 -20.14
CA ARG A 574 19.93 -5.94 -19.86
C ARG A 574 18.66 -6.73 -20.14
N GLY A 575 17.65 -6.48 -19.30
CA GLY A 575 16.27 -6.84 -19.57
C GLY A 575 15.37 -5.65 -19.30
N ILE A 576 14.23 -5.56 -20.01
CA ILE A 576 13.31 -4.44 -19.97
C ILE A 576 11.87 -4.92 -19.77
N ALA A 577 11.09 -4.13 -19.05
CA ALA A 577 9.66 -4.32 -18.87
C ALA A 577 8.95 -2.99 -18.67
N VAL A 578 7.65 -2.92 -19.03
CA VAL A 578 6.80 -1.75 -18.81
C VAL A 578 5.42 -2.19 -18.32
N THR A 579 4.82 -1.41 -17.44
CA THR A 579 3.48 -1.68 -16.93
C THR A 579 2.73 -0.40 -16.61
N GLU A 580 1.42 -0.49 -16.70
CA GLU A 580 0.49 0.48 -16.14
C GLU A 580 -0.11 -0.16 -14.88
N ALA A 581 -0.01 0.54 -13.74
CA ALA A 581 -0.50 0.06 -12.46
C ALA A 581 -0.83 1.24 -11.55
N CYS A 582 -1.91 1.12 -10.76
CA CYS A 582 -2.32 2.14 -9.79
C CYS A 582 -2.45 3.56 -10.41
N GLY A 583 -2.89 3.64 -11.67
CA GLY A 583 -3.04 4.88 -12.40
C GLY A 583 -1.72 5.55 -12.82
N SER A 584 -0.62 4.82 -12.86
CA SER A 584 0.71 5.32 -13.26
C SER A 584 1.39 4.33 -14.20
N ILE A 585 2.35 4.82 -14.97
CA ILE A 585 3.13 4.02 -15.91
C ILE A 585 4.57 3.91 -15.39
N CYS A 586 5.09 2.69 -15.34
CA CYS A 586 6.46 2.43 -14.93
C CYS A 586 7.17 1.50 -15.91
N ALA A 587 8.36 1.89 -16.36
CA ALA A 587 9.24 1.04 -17.14
C ALA A 587 10.57 0.84 -16.40
N GLN A 588 11.10 -0.38 -16.46
CA GLN A 588 12.38 -0.68 -15.82
C GLN A 588 13.32 -1.38 -16.76
N VAL A 589 14.60 -1.00 -16.69
CA VAL A 589 15.72 -1.73 -17.26
C VAL A 589 16.57 -2.25 -16.11
N VAL A 590 16.79 -3.56 -16.10
CA VAL A 590 17.64 -4.25 -15.11
C VAL A 590 18.92 -4.70 -15.77
N GLU A 591 20.07 -4.36 -15.17
CA GLU A 591 21.40 -4.86 -15.55
C GLU A 591 21.81 -5.95 -14.56
N ALA A 592 21.99 -7.18 -15.06
CA ALA A 592 22.33 -8.34 -14.22
C ALA A 592 23.36 -9.25 -14.89
N SER A 593 24.09 -9.97 -14.07
CA SER A 593 24.98 -11.08 -14.51
C SER A 593 24.55 -12.39 -13.83
N VAL A 594 24.93 -13.50 -14.44
CA VAL A 594 24.77 -14.85 -13.85
C VAL A 594 26.13 -15.55 -13.87
N GLU A 595 26.69 -15.76 -12.70
CA GLU A 595 27.98 -16.40 -12.51
C GLU A 595 27.82 -17.68 -11.67
N ARG A 596 28.22 -18.82 -12.19
CA ARG A 596 28.12 -20.14 -11.49
C ARG A 596 26.69 -20.47 -11.02
N GLY A 597 25.68 -19.93 -11.70
CA GLY A 597 24.29 -20.10 -11.33
C GLY A 597 23.74 -19.08 -10.34
N GLU A 598 24.56 -18.18 -9.82
CA GLU A 598 24.15 -17.09 -8.94
C GLU A 598 23.86 -15.82 -9.73
N VAL A 599 22.73 -15.17 -9.42
CA VAL A 599 22.29 -13.93 -10.04
C VAL A 599 22.81 -12.74 -9.23
N ARG A 600 23.44 -11.80 -9.92
CA ARG A 600 23.80 -10.50 -9.36
C ARG A 600 23.14 -9.38 -10.11
N VAL A 601 22.36 -8.57 -9.43
CA VAL A 601 21.76 -7.35 -9.98
C VAL A 601 22.69 -6.17 -9.70
N HIS A 602 23.11 -5.48 -10.76
CA HIS A 602 24.09 -4.39 -10.67
C HIS A 602 23.42 -3.03 -10.61
N ARG A 603 22.42 -2.84 -11.49
CA ARG A 603 21.74 -1.56 -11.66
C ARG A 603 20.30 -1.77 -12.09
N VAL A 604 19.43 -0.90 -11.60
CA VAL A 604 18.04 -0.80 -12.05
C VAL A 604 17.75 0.65 -12.40
N VAL A 605 17.36 0.89 -13.63
CA VAL A 605 16.83 2.16 -14.09
C VAL A 605 15.31 2.05 -14.11
N SER A 606 14.62 2.90 -13.36
CA SER A 606 13.17 2.92 -13.26
C SER A 606 12.62 4.27 -13.71
N ALA A 607 11.93 4.31 -14.83
CA ALA A 607 11.21 5.48 -15.31
C ALA A 607 9.75 5.42 -14.85
N LEU A 608 9.23 6.52 -14.33
CA LEU A 608 7.88 6.62 -13.79
C LEU A 608 7.17 7.87 -14.29
N ASP A 609 5.95 7.70 -14.82
CA ASP A 609 4.98 8.76 -15.02
C ASP A 609 3.80 8.54 -14.06
N CYS A 610 3.68 9.40 -13.05
CA CYS A 610 2.54 9.46 -12.15
C CYS A 610 1.69 10.74 -12.37
N GLY A 611 1.82 11.35 -13.53
CA GLY A 611 1.18 12.62 -13.85
C GLY A 611 1.83 13.77 -13.08
N HIS A 612 1.09 14.42 -12.20
CA HIS A 612 1.65 15.49 -11.37
C HIS A 612 2.55 14.94 -10.26
N VAL A 613 3.81 15.35 -10.24
CA VAL A 613 4.79 15.00 -9.20
C VAL A 613 4.74 16.06 -8.09
N VAL A 614 4.21 15.72 -6.92
CA VAL A 614 4.12 16.65 -5.78
C VAL A 614 5.45 16.81 -5.05
N ASN A 615 6.13 15.70 -4.76
CA ASN A 615 7.45 15.70 -4.12
C ASN A 615 8.39 14.71 -4.82
N PRO A 616 9.32 15.19 -5.66
CA PRO A 616 10.26 14.34 -6.40
C PRO A 616 11.09 13.41 -5.51
N LEU A 617 11.51 13.87 -4.33
CA LEU A 617 12.27 13.03 -3.38
C LEU A 617 11.44 11.85 -2.88
N SER A 618 10.18 12.10 -2.51
CA SER A 618 9.29 11.02 -2.04
C SER A 618 9.03 10.00 -3.15
N VAL A 619 8.83 10.45 -4.39
CA VAL A 619 8.63 9.54 -5.54
C VAL A 619 9.88 8.69 -5.78
N SER A 620 11.08 9.29 -5.75
CA SER A 620 12.34 8.55 -5.91
C SER A 620 12.53 7.51 -4.80
N MET A 621 12.30 7.89 -3.54
CA MET A 621 12.40 6.97 -2.40
C MET A 621 11.39 5.81 -2.49
N GLN A 622 10.17 6.08 -2.97
CA GLN A 622 9.18 5.02 -3.19
C GLN A 622 9.58 4.08 -4.32
N THR A 623 10.16 4.59 -5.39
CA THR A 623 10.68 3.80 -6.51
C THR A 623 11.84 2.90 -6.05
N GLU A 624 12.81 3.45 -5.33
CA GLU A 624 13.94 2.67 -4.76
C GLU A 624 13.43 1.56 -3.82
N GLY A 625 12.55 1.90 -2.88
CA GLY A 625 11.95 0.94 -1.96
C GLY A 625 11.11 -0.13 -2.68
N ALA A 626 10.43 0.21 -3.79
CA ALA A 626 9.67 -0.73 -4.60
C ALA A 626 10.58 -1.74 -5.31
N VAL A 627 11.70 -1.28 -5.85
CA VAL A 627 12.72 -2.13 -6.49
C VAL A 627 13.28 -3.15 -5.49
N ILE A 628 13.71 -2.71 -4.30
CA ILE A 628 14.27 -3.61 -3.28
C ILE A 628 13.23 -4.63 -2.78
N PHE A 629 11.98 -4.17 -2.59
CA PHE A 629 10.87 -5.04 -2.18
C PHE A 629 10.56 -6.10 -3.24
N ALA A 630 10.52 -5.71 -4.51
CA ALA A 630 10.28 -6.60 -5.64
C ALA A 630 11.45 -7.58 -5.89
N LEU A 631 12.69 -7.14 -5.68
CA LEU A 631 13.87 -8.01 -5.78
C LEU A 631 13.83 -9.14 -4.75
N THR A 632 13.44 -8.85 -3.51
CA THR A 632 13.24 -9.89 -2.49
C THR A 632 12.25 -10.93 -2.99
N ALA A 633 11.09 -10.50 -3.49
CA ALA A 633 10.05 -11.38 -4.00
C ALA A 633 10.49 -12.20 -5.22
N ALA A 634 11.23 -11.59 -6.16
CA ALA A 634 11.67 -12.25 -7.38
C ALA A 634 12.81 -13.24 -7.14
N LEU A 635 13.79 -12.87 -6.31
CA LEU A 635 14.99 -13.67 -6.10
C LEU A 635 14.79 -14.82 -5.12
N ILE A 636 14.16 -14.55 -3.96
CA ILE A 636 14.21 -15.45 -2.80
C ILE A 636 12.89 -15.65 -2.07
N GLY A 637 11.93 -14.73 -2.19
CA GLY A 637 10.70 -14.75 -1.39
C GLY A 637 9.75 -15.88 -1.77
N GLU A 638 9.38 -16.72 -0.82
CA GLU A 638 8.30 -17.71 -0.95
C GLU A 638 7.77 -18.15 0.41
N ILE A 639 6.48 -18.46 0.44
CA ILE A 639 5.82 -19.14 1.54
C ILE A 639 5.40 -20.53 1.04
N THR A 640 5.84 -21.56 1.74
CA THR A 640 5.49 -22.96 1.48
C THR A 640 4.57 -23.51 2.56
N ILE A 641 3.65 -24.36 2.14
CA ILE A 641 2.65 -24.98 3.01
C ILE A 641 2.95 -26.47 3.14
N LYS A 642 2.99 -26.94 4.38
CA LYS A 642 3.15 -28.35 4.73
C LYS A 642 2.21 -28.71 5.88
N ASP A 643 1.53 -29.83 5.77
CA ASP A 643 0.60 -30.32 6.79
C ASP A 643 -0.44 -29.25 7.23
N GLY A 644 -0.87 -28.41 6.28
CA GLY A 644 -1.85 -27.35 6.47
C GLY A 644 -1.34 -26.08 7.14
N GLY A 645 -0.03 -25.97 7.40
CA GLY A 645 0.63 -24.80 8.02
C GLY A 645 1.78 -24.27 7.19
N VAL A 646 2.27 -23.08 7.56
CA VAL A 646 3.42 -22.42 6.90
C VAL A 646 4.73 -22.92 7.48
N GLU A 647 5.70 -23.21 6.61
CA GLU A 647 7.03 -23.67 7.02
C GLU A 647 7.94 -22.51 7.46
N GLN A 648 7.86 -21.37 6.76
CA GLN A 648 8.67 -20.18 7.11
C GLN A 648 8.14 -19.51 8.37
N SER A 649 9.05 -19.09 9.25
CA SER A 649 8.63 -18.51 10.54
C SER A 649 9.29 -17.17 10.86
N ASN A 650 10.56 -16.97 10.51
CA ASN A 650 11.31 -15.75 10.81
C ASN A 650 12.25 -15.43 9.66
N PHE A 651 13.07 -14.37 9.76
CA PHE A 651 13.97 -13.91 8.69
C PHE A 651 15.17 -14.84 8.40
N ASP A 652 15.33 -15.91 9.15
CA ASP A 652 16.24 -17.03 8.84
C ASP A 652 15.64 -18.04 7.87
N THR A 653 14.29 -18.14 7.82
CA THR A 653 13.56 -19.06 6.94
C THR A 653 12.73 -18.31 5.87
N TYR A 654 12.34 -17.08 6.11
CA TYR A 654 11.79 -16.15 5.13
C TYR A 654 12.83 -15.07 4.85
N GLU A 655 13.78 -15.41 4.01
CA GLU A 655 14.92 -14.55 3.70
C GLU A 655 14.50 -13.28 2.96
N MET A 656 15.22 -12.20 3.24
CA MET A 656 15.06 -10.90 2.59
C MET A 656 16.39 -10.42 2.02
N LEU A 657 16.32 -9.64 0.94
CA LEU A 657 17.49 -9.01 0.33
C LEU A 657 18.24 -8.18 1.38
N ARG A 658 19.56 -8.36 1.42
CA ARG A 658 20.44 -7.62 2.34
C ARG A 658 20.95 -6.35 1.67
N ILE A 659 21.35 -5.36 2.47
CA ILE A 659 21.87 -4.08 1.98
C ILE A 659 23.13 -4.26 1.10
N ALA A 660 23.94 -5.28 1.37
CA ALA A 660 25.13 -5.61 0.58
C ALA A 660 24.82 -6.10 -0.84
N ASP A 661 23.61 -6.64 -1.06
CA ASP A 661 23.15 -7.20 -2.33
C ASP A 661 22.25 -6.23 -3.09
N ALA A 662 21.97 -5.06 -2.50
CA ALA A 662 21.12 -4.06 -3.11
C ALA A 662 21.82 -3.42 -4.34
N PRO A 663 21.14 -3.38 -5.50
CA PRO A 663 21.68 -2.73 -6.69
C PRO A 663 21.68 -1.21 -6.57
N LYS A 664 22.42 -0.56 -7.48
CA LYS A 664 22.21 0.87 -7.73
C LYS A 664 20.86 1.07 -8.39
N VAL A 665 19.98 1.86 -7.78
CA VAL A 665 18.68 2.24 -8.35
C VAL A 665 18.73 3.68 -8.84
N GLU A 666 18.28 3.92 -10.06
CA GLU A 666 18.15 5.24 -10.66
C GLU A 666 16.70 5.51 -11.05
N THR A 667 16.09 6.52 -10.47
CA THR A 667 14.73 6.95 -10.80
C THR A 667 14.77 8.04 -11.87
N VAL A 668 13.98 7.85 -12.91
CA VAL A 668 13.72 8.85 -13.96
C VAL A 668 12.27 9.28 -13.85
N LEU A 669 12.03 10.52 -13.48
CA LEU A 669 10.69 11.09 -13.49
C LEU A 669 10.38 11.55 -14.92
N ALA A 670 9.29 11.04 -15.49
CA ALA A 670 8.83 11.34 -16.84
C ALA A 670 7.37 11.89 -16.80
N PRO A 671 7.11 12.98 -16.01
CA PRO A 671 5.76 13.43 -15.73
C PRO A 671 5.11 14.02 -17.00
N SER A 672 3.94 13.50 -17.37
CA SER A 672 3.10 14.10 -18.42
C SER A 672 2.33 15.34 -17.91
N GLY A 673 2.08 15.42 -16.59
CA GLY A 673 1.46 16.58 -15.94
C GLY A 673 -0.05 16.74 -16.18
N ASP A 674 -0.73 15.73 -16.72
CA ASP A 674 -2.14 15.82 -17.12
C ASP A 674 -3.08 14.89 -16.35
N PHE A 675 -2.55 14.13 -15.38
CA PHE A 675 -3.34 13.26 -14.51
C PHE A 675 -2.73 13.16 -13.10
N TRP A 676 -3.40 12.39 -12.23
CA TRP A 676 -2.96 12.11 -10.86
C TRP A 676 -2.87 10.59 -10.66
N GLY A 677 -1.66 10.07 -10.71
CA GLY A 677 -1.38 8.66 -10.48
C GLY A 677 -0.73 8.39 -9.13
N GLY A 678 -0.60 7.11 -8.79
CA GLY A 678 0.10 6.65 -7.61
C GLY A 678 1.60 6.51 -7.81
N ALA A 679 2.41 6.65 -6.76
CA ALA A 679 3.86 6.44 -6.83
C ALA A 679 4.39 5.35 -5.87
N GLY A 680 3.54 4.84 -4.98
CA GLY A 680 3.96 3.89 -3.95
C GLY A 680 4.16 2.47 -4.44
N GLU A 681 3.43 2.04 -5.46
CA GLU A 681 3.33 0.65 -5.93
C GLU A 681 3.82 0.43 -7.37
N PRO A 682 3.67 1.36 -8.34
CA PRO A 682 3.88 1.07 -9.76
C PRO A 682 5.26 0.54 -10.13
N ALA A 683 6.29 0.84 -9.35
CA ALA A 683 7.65 0.34 -9.60
C ALA A 683 7.91 -1.08 -9.08
N VAL A 684 6.93 -1.75 -8.43
CA VAL A 684 7.04 -3.15 -7.98
C VAL A 684 6.87 -4.14 -9.14
N PRO A 685 5.79 -4.06 -9.96
CA PRO A 685 5.47 -5.06 -10.96
C PRO A 685 6.52 -5.28 -12.06
N PRO A 686 7.16 -4.25 -12.66
CA PRO A 686 8.03 -4.44 -13.81
C PRO A 686 9.38 -5.05 -13.48
N LEU A 687 9.76 -5.12 -12.19
CA LEU A 687 11.08 -5.58 -11.80
C LEU A 687 11.33 -7.07 -12.11
N ALA A 688 10.42 -7.94 -11.68
CA ALA A 688 10.60 -9.39 -11.84
C ALA A 688 10.77 -9.78 -13.32
N PRO A 689 9.90 -9.33 -14.26
CA PRO A 689 10.09 -9.67 -15.66
C PRO A 689 11.33 -9.01 -16.26
N ALA A 690 11.68 -7.77 -15.92
CA ALA A 690 12.90 -7.12 -16.43
C ALA A 690 14.15 -7.91 -15.97
N LEU A 691 14.19 -8.38 -14.72
CA LEU A 691 15.27 -9.24 -14.23
C LEU A 691 15.31 -10.60 -14.94
N CYS A 692 14.16 -11.27 -15.09
CA CYS A 692 14.08 -12.56 -15.79
C CYS A 692 14.50 -12.45 -17.26
N ASN A 693 14.18 -11.35 -17.93
CA ASN A 693 14.60 -11.06 -19.29
C ASN A 693 16.12 -10.81 -19.37
N ALA A 694 16.74 -10.13 -18.37
CA ALA A 694 18.18 -9.99 -18.27
C ALA A 694 18.89 -11.34 -18.06
N ILE A 695 18.33 -12.21 -17.19
CA ILE A 695 18.82 -13.57 -16.97
C ILE A 695 18.75 -14.39 -18.26
N PHE A 696 17.65 -14.31 -18.99
CA PHE A 696 17.54 -14.98 -20.28
C PHE A 696 18.62 -14.49 -21.28
N ALA A 697 18.82 -13.19 -21.37
CA ALA A 697 19.87 -12.61 -22.23
C ALA A 697 21.30 -13.07 -21.82
N ALA A 698 21.51 -13.35 -20.53
CA ALA A 698 22.80 -13.83 -20.01
C ALA A 698 23.01 -15.34 -20.19
N THR A 699 21.94 -16.15 -20.10
CA THR A 699 22.04 -17.60 -19.95
C THR A 699 21.33 -18.39 -21.07
N GLY A 700 20.40 -17.79 -21.79
CA GLY A 700 19.47 -18.47 -22.70
C GLY A 700 18.33 -19.24 -21.99
N LYS A 701 18.24 -19.16 -20.65
CA LYS A 701 17.23 -19.88 -19.87
C LYS A 701 16.07 -18.97 -19.51
N ARG A 702 14.85 -19.34 -19.88
CA ARG A 702 13.62 -18.65 -19.49
C ARG A 702 13.24 -18.97 -18.05
N ILE A 703 12.96 -17.93 -17.28
CA ILE A 703 12.41 -18.04 -15.94
C ILE A 703 10.90 -17.89 -16.04
N ARG A 704 10.17 -18.97 -15.74
CA ARG A 704 8.69 -19.01 -15.79
C ARG A 704 8.07 -19.31 -14.45
N SER A 705 8.87 -19.56 -13.42
CA SER A 705 8.43 -19.77 -12.04
C SER A 705 9.33 -18.99 -11.09
N LEU A 706 8.73 -18.26 -10.14
CA LEU A 706 9.42 -17.56 -9.07
C LEU A 706 9.34 -18.36 -7.76
N PRO A 707 10.28 -18.18 -6.81
CA PRO A 707 11.45 -17.31 -6.88
C PRO A 707 12.60 -17.89 -7.72
N ILE A 708 13.51 -17.01 -8.14
CA ILE A 708 14.65 -17.37 -8.99
C ILE A 708 15.62 -18.34 -8.30
N LYS A 709 15.74 -18.30 -6.96
CA LYS A 709 16.60 -19.23 -6.19
C LYS A 709 16.29 -20.72 -6.49
N ASN A 710 15.05 -21.03 -6.89
CA ASN A 710 14.63 -22.40 -7.18
C ASN A 710 14.99 -22.83 -8.62
N GLN A 711 15.64 -21.97 -9.42
CA GLN A 711 15.96 -22.22 -10.82
C GLN A 711 17.42 -22.70 -10.97
N ASN A 712 17.63 -23.72 -11.79
CA ASN A 712 18.99 -24.13 -12.16
C ASN A 712 19.52 -23.23 -13.29
N LEU A 713 20.34 -22.27 -12.94
CA LEU A 713 20.95 -21.29 -13.86
C LEU A 713 22.38 -21.67 -14.29
N THR A 714 22.96 -22.77 -13.80
CA THR A 714 24.27 -23.23 -14.29
C THR A 714 24.21 -23.50 -15.79
N LYS A 715 25.19 -22.99 -16.56
CA LYS A 715 25.27 -23.33 -18.00
C LYS A 715 25.42 -24.85 -18.13
N ALA A 716 24.67 -25.44 -19.05
CA ALA A 716 25.00 -26.78 -19.51
C ALA A 716 26.42 -26.70 -20.13
N ILE A 717 27.35 -27.50 -19.61
CA ILE A 717 28.73 -27.62 -20.12
C ILE A 717 28.69 -28.22 -21.51
#